data_4eede380d2489ff3ba8437f4ad3bc4ad
#
_entry.id   4eede380d2489ff3ba8437f4ad3bc4ad
#
_cell.length_a   1.000
_cell.length_b   1.000
_cell.length_c   1.000
_cell.angle_alpha   90.00
_cell.angle_beta   90.00
_cell.angle_gamma   90.00
#
_symmetry.space_group_name_H-M   'P 1'
#
loop_
_entity.id
_entity.type
_entity.pdbx_description
1 polymer ?
#
loop_
_entity_poly.entity_id
_entity_poly.type
_entity_poly.pdbx_seq_one_letter_code
_entity_poly.pdbx_strand_id
1 'polypeptide(L)'
;MNRVGTKIGITLAVVGAMALNSCGEKYTTEIKDGVTLVNNQDGATLGYSDQSGVKVITKDRYAFKDLNKNGSLDAYEDWRLPVNERAKDLASQMSLEDIAGLMLYSSHQSLPGSSRGFGASNYGGKPFPESGAAASDLSDEQKKFLTDDHLRHVLITSVESPAIAAQWNNNAQSFAEGLYLGIPVNTSSDPRHGSDSYAEFNAGAGGAISMWPGTLGIAASFDPALMKKFGEIGSKEYRALGIATALSPQIDLGTEPRWSRFDGTMGEDPNLTTDMARAYVDGFQSTDGGDWGMQSVNAMVKHWPGGGPEEGGRDGHFGYGAYAVYPGKNIKAHMQPFTEGAFKLEGPTKMASAVMPYYTISDGEGEAVGNGFNKYLLTDVLRGEYGYEGVICTDWGITRDVSAVDKFEGKSWGVETMTEGERHYKAITAGVDQFGGNNAMGPVLEAYKMGVADLGEEAMRARFEASAVRLLTNIFRVGLFENPYLDVEETKTVVGNGEFMKAGFNAQLRSIVMLKNQNKSLPMETKKKVYVPQRYIAPTTNWWGITTEPKTIDAFNMEVVAKYFTIVDNPEEADFALVGIQSPDGGVGYDRADLEKGGNGYVPINLQYSDYTADTARETSLAGGSPLEDFTNRSYKGKSVTTINTTDMQLVNDTKAKMGDKPVIVSVKVAKPLVFSEIEGSASAILIHMGVQDQALMEIISGAAEPSALLPFQMPEDMLTVEAQFEDIPRDMKPYTDADGNTYDFAYGLNWNGVIQDERVTAYK
;
A
#
# COMPACT_ATOMS: atom_id res chain seq x y z
N MET A 1 62.14 -21.56 34.48
CA MET A 1 62.23 -22.54 33.40
C MET A 1 61.09 -22.31 32.43
N ASN A 2 61.49 -21.92 31.29
CA ASN A 2 60.74 -21.67 30.01
C ASN A 2 59.24 -21.45 30.03
N ARG A 3 58.88 -20.17 29.93
CA ARG A 3 57.55 -19.69 29.41
C ARG A 3 57.62 -19.64 27.86
N VAL A 4 56.77 -20.40 27.20
CA VAL A 4 56.52 -20.27 25.78
C VAL A 4 55.37 -19.27 25.62
N GLY A 5 55.63 -18.08 25.10
CA GLY A 5 54.66 -17.08 24.75
C GLY A 5 54.18 -17.29 23.32
N THR A 6 52.90 -17.65 23.14
CA THR A 6 52.25 -17.69 21.83
C THR A 6 51.82 -16.26 21.44
N LYS A 7 52.48 -15.71 20.43
CA LYS A 7 52.03 -14.46 19.77
C LYS A 7 50.89 -14.78 18.83
N ILE A 8 49.70 -14.29 19.13
CA ILE A 8 48.60 -14.24 18.21
C ILE A 8 48.83 -13.02 17.30
N GLY A 9 49.14 -13.28 16.05
CA GLY A 9 49.21 -12.26 15.01
C GLY A 9 47.80 -11.88 14.55
N ILE A 10 47.37 -10.66 14.85
CA ILE A 10 46.18 -10.07 14.26
C ILE A 10 46.61 -9.58 12.87
N THR A 11 46.17 -10.26 11.85
CA THR A 11 46.32 -9.78 10.46
C THR A 11 45.21 -8.77 10.21
N LEU A 12 45.49 -7.46 10.28
CA LEU A 12 44.63 -6.41 9.74
C LEU A 12 44.64 -6.55 8.22
N ALA A 13 43.51 -6.95 7.64
CA ALA A 13 43.29 -6.80 6.22
C ALA A 13 43.02 -5.32 5.94
N VAL A 14 44.04 -4.59 5.55
CA VAL A 14 43.89 -3.24 4.96
C VAL A 14 43.35 -3.42 3.55
N VAL A 15 42.06 -3.16 3.34
CA VAL A 15 41.50 -2.96 2.03
C VAL A 15 42.08 -1.67 1.50
N GLY A 16 43.03 -1.78 0.61
CA GLY A 16 43.66 -0.62 -0.05
C GLY A 16 42.72 -0.09 -1.11
N ALA A 17 42.06 1.04 -0.88
CA ALA A 17 41.46 1.83 -1.92
C ALA A 17 42.58 2.32 -2.87
N MET A 18 42.71 1.75 -4.06
CA MET A 18 43.55 2.28 -5.11
C MET A 18 42.81 3.41 -5.80
N ALA A 19 42.98 4.65 -5.36
CA ALA A 19 42.59 5.82 -6.10
C ALA A 19 43.57 6.00 -7.29
N LEU A 20 43.19 5.57 -8.46
CA LEU A 20 43.93 5.84 -9.70
C LEU A 20 43.55 7.25 -10.16
N ASN A 21 44.30 8.25 -9.75
CA ASN A 21 44.25 9.60 -10.28
C ASN A 21 45.00 9.65 -11.61
N SER A 22 44.29 9.64 -12.73
CA SER A 22 44.86 10.05 -14.03
C SER A 22 44.93 11.60 -14.07
N CYS A 23 46.09 12.13 -14.37
CA CYS A 23 46.35 13.58 -14.42
C CYS A 23 45.54 14.23 -15.55
N GLY A 24 44.31 14.73 -15.24
CA GLY A 24 43.46 15.42 -16.21
C GLY A 24 41.97 15.05 -16.15
N GLU A 25 41.58 13.95 -15.57
CA GLU A 25 40.15 13.52 -15.43
C GLU A 25 39.49 14.19 -14.23
N LYS A 26 38.18 14.44 -14.36
CA LYS A 26 37.33 15.02 -13.30
C LYS A 26 36.53 13.95 -12.58
N TYR A 27 37.03 12.74 -12.48
CA TYR A 27 36.38 11.66 -11.75
C TYR A 27 37.41 10.75 -11.08
N THR A 28 36.94 10.03 -10.06
CA THR A 28 37.67 8.97 -9.38
C THR A 28 36.90 7.67 -9.47
N THR A 29 37.60 6.55 -9.41
CA THR A 29 36.99 5.21 -9.49
C THR A 29 37.32 4.43 -8.25
N GLU A 30 36.32 3.72 -7.72
CA GLU A 30 36.44 2.79 -6.61
C GLU A 30 35.73 1.49 -6.98
N ILE A 31 36.29 0.34 -6.59
CA ILE A 31 35.65 -0.98 -6.79
C ILE A 31 35.29 -1.55 -5.42
N LYS A 32 34.02 -1.92 -5.27
CA LYS A 32 33.50 -2.55 -4.05
C LYS A 32 32.52 -3.66 -4.42
N ASP A 33 32.76 -4.87 -3.92
CA ASP A 33 31.87 -6.03 -4.05
C ASP A 33 31.44 -6.34 -5.50
N GLY A 34 32.34 -6.16 -6.49
CA GLY A 34 32.08 -6.41 -7.90
C GLY A 34 31.31 -5.28 -8.61
N VAL A 35 31.12 -4.15 -7.94
CA VAL A 35 30.55 -2.92 -8.50
C VAL A 35 31.64 -1.85 -8.60
N THR A 36 31.78 -1.26 -9.78
CA THR A 36 32.65 -0.11 -9.99
C THR A 36 31.84 1.17 -9.78
N LEU A 37 32.25 1.99 -8.79
CA LEU A 37 31.71 3.32 -8.53
C LEU A 37 32.62 4.37 -9.17
N VAL A 38 32.03 5.30 -9.91
CA VAL A 38 32.75 6.42 -10.56
C VAL A 38 32.16 7.73 -10.07
N ASN A 39 32.95 8.47 -9.30
CA ASN A 39 32.53 9.73 -8.70
C ASN A 39 32.98 10.89 -9.59
N ASN A 40 32.09 11.49 -10.36
CA ASN A 40 32.35 12.70 -11.13
C ASN A 40 32.44 13.93 -10.23
N GLN A 41 33.43 14.77 -10.42
CA GLN A 41 33.56 16.05 -9.71
C GLN A 41 32.41 16.98 -10.07
N ASP A 42 31.65 17.42 -9.09
CA ASP A 42 30.46 18.26 -9.26
C ASP A 42 29.42 17.66 -10.23
N GLY A 43 29.30 16.31 -10.25
CA GLY A 43 28.42 15.58 -11.15
C GLY A 43 27.88 14.29 -10.56
N ALA A 44 27.28 13.44 -11.40
CA ALA A 44 26.68 12.19 -10.98
C ALA A 44 27.71 11.17 -10.49
N THR A 45 27.39 10.45 -9.42
CA THR A 45 28.04 9.19 -9.08
C THR A 45 27.45 8.08 -9.92
N LEU A 46 28.30 7.39 -10.68
CA LEU A 46 27.90 6.28 -11.53
C LEU A 46 28.26 4.95 -10.85
N GLY A 47 27.36 3.97 -10.97
CA GLY A 47 27.61 2.61 -10.54
C GLY A 47 27.36 1.63 -11.69
N TYR A 48 28.24 0.66 -11.87
CA TYR A 48 28.03 -0.44 -12.81
C TYR A 48 28.69 -1.74 -12.34
N SER A 49 28.14 -2.87 -12.76
CA SER A 49 28.69 -4.18 -12.42
C SER A 49 29.84 -4.53 -13.35
N ASP A 50 30.91 -5.09 -12.76
CA ASP A 50 32.06 -5.61 -13.52
C ASP A 50 31.63 -6.76 -14.49
N GLN A 51 30.50 -7.41 -14.23
CA GLN A 51 29.94 -8.50 -15.03
C GLN A 51 29.03 -8.05 -16.17
N SER A 52 28.54 -6.80 -16.14
CA SER A 52 27.57 -6.28 -17.11
C SER A 52 28.16 -6.03 -18.52
N GLY A 53 29.45 -5.89 -18.60
CA GLY A 53 30.17 -5.54 -19.83
C GLY A 53 30.10 -4.03 -20.16
N VAL A 54 29.46 -3.22 -19.32
CA VAL A 54 29.46 -1.77 -19.41
C VAL A 54 30.87 -1.22 -19.24
N LYS A 55 31.20 -0.17 -19.99
CA LYS A 55 32.48 0.55 -19.92
C LYS A 55 32.23 2.03 -19.64
N VAL A 56 33.27 2.71 -19.19
CA VAL A 56 33.24 4.17 -19.03
C VAL A 56 33.69 4.83 -20.33
N ILE A 57 32.90 5.78 -20.81
CA ILE A 57 33.27 6.76 -21.84
C ILE A 57 33.74 8.02 -21.13
N THR A 58 34.93 8.54 -21.49
CA THR A 58 35.40 9.85 -21.02
C THR A 58 35.13 10.92 -22.04
N LYS A 59 34.33 11.93 -21.69
CA LYS A 59 34.07 13.11 -22.53
C LYS A 59 34.13 14.39 -21.69
N ASP A 60 34.83 15.41 -22.17
CA ASP A 60 35.02 16.65 -21.41
C ASP A 60 35.65 16.46 -20.03
N ARG A 61 36.43 15.38 -19.85
CA ARG A 61 37.07 14.93 -18.60
C ARG A 61 36.10 14.28 -17.61
N TYR A 62 34.79 14.13 -17.90
CA TYR A 62 33.81 13.43 -17.10
C TYR A 62 33.61 11.99 -17.60
N ALA A 63 33.16 11.14 -16.68
CA ALA A 63 32.82 9.75 -16.96
C ALA A 63 31.34 9.58 -17.27
N PHE A 64 31.02 8.68 -18.20
CA PHE A 64 29.67 8.27 -18.59
C PHE A 64 29.65 6.76 -18.76
N LYS A 65 28.49 6.12 -18.54
CA LYS A 65 28.32 4.69 -18.79
C LYS A 65 27.96 4.45 -20.26
N ASP A 66 28.69 3.56 -20.93
CA ASP A 66 28.36 3.02 -22.27
C ASP A 66 27.38 1.85 -22.09
N LEU A 67 26.10 2.15 -21.89
CA LEU A 67 25.08 1.20 -21.52
C LEU A 67 24.69 0.26 -22.67
N ASN A 68 24.63 0.79 -23.89
CA ASN A 68 24.36 -0.01 -25.10
C ASN A 68 25.62 -0.63 -25.74
N LYS A 69 26.80 -0.36 -25.15
CA LYS A 69 28.09 -0.95 -25.53
C LYS A 69 28.51 -0.64 -26.98
N ASN A 70 28.08 0.51 -27.52
CA ASN A 70 28.40 0.95 -28.88
C ASN A 70 29.70 1.76 -28.97
N GLY A 71 30.32 2.13 -27.84
CA GLY A 71 31.55 2.90 -27.73
C GLY A 71 31.39 4.40 -27.99
N SER A 72 30.17 4.91 -28.08
CA SER A 72 29.84 6.33 -28.31
C SER A 72 28.94 6.83 -27.19
N LEU A 73 29.05 8.08 -26.78
CA LEU A 73 28.18 8.66 -25.80
C LEU A 73 26.84 9.07 -26.45
N ASP A 74 25.79 8.33 -26.18
CA ASP A 74 24.44 8.66 -26.60
C ASP A 74 23.78 9.68 -25.65
N ALA A 75 22.72 10.36 -26.11
CA ALA A 75 22.11 11.40 -25.29
C ALA A 75 21.47 10.83 -24.01
N TYR A 76 20.93 9.61 -24.03
CA TYR A 76 20.34 9.00 -22.83
C TYR A 76 21.39 8.63 -21.76
N GLU A 77 22.65 8.44 -22.13
CA GLU A 77 23.78 8.13 -21.27
C GLU A 77 24.43 9.38 -20.66
N ASP A 78 24.19 10.56 -21.27
CA ASP A 78 24.74 11.82 -20.78
C ASP A 78 23.89 12.38 -19.61
N TRP A 79 24.33 12.08 -18.39
CA TRP A 79 23.66 12.51 -17.16
C TRP A 79 23.54 14.03 -16.99
N ARG A 80 24.23 14.84 -17.80
CA ARG A 80 24.14 16.30 -17.78
C ARG A 80 22.91 16.83 -18.52
N LEU A 81 22.30 16.02 -19.38
CA LEU A 81 21.12 16.40 -20.15
C LEU A 81 19.83 16.28 -19.31
N PRO A 82 18.81 17.08 -19.62
CA PRO A 82 17.50 16.99 -18.98
C PRO A 82 16.88 15.59 -19.13
N VAL A 83 16.23 15.10 -18.08
CA VAL A 83 15.60 13.75 -18.03
C VAL A 83 14.68 13.51 -19.23
N ASN A 84 13.88 14.51 -19.65
CA ASN A 84 12.96 14.36 -20.77
C ASN A 84 13.68 14.17 -22.12
N GLU A 85 14.84 14.79 -22.31
CA GLU A 85 15.65 14.60 -23.52
C GLU A 85 16.24 13.20 -23.54
N ARG A 86 16.77 12.73 -22.42
CA ARG A 86 17.32 11.39 -22.24
C ARG A 86 16.24 10.30 -22.46
N ALA A 87 15.06 10.48 -21.88
CA ALA A 87 13.96 9.53 -22.04
C ALA A 87 13.47 9.42 -23.49
N LYS A 88 13.39 10.55 -24.22
CA LYS A 88 13.03 10.57 -25.64
C LYS A 88 14.09 9.92 -26.52
N ASP A 89 15.36 10.19 -26.27
CA ASP A 89 16.46 9.58 -27.00
C ASP A 89 16.44 8.06 -26.84
N LEU A 90 16.36 7.55 -25.60
CA LEU A 90 16.30 6.12 -25.34
C LEU A 90 15.06 5.48 -25.97
N ALA A 91 13.87 6.07 -25.81
CA ALA A 91 12.63 5.54 -26.38
C ALA A 91 12.73 5.40 -27.92
N SER A 92 13.41 6.32 -28.60
CA SER A 92 13.61 6.26 -30.06
C SER A 92 14.54 5.12 -30.51
N GLN A 93 15.41 4.65 -29.62
CA GLN A 93 16.35 3.55 -29.87
C GLN A 93 15.76 2.17 -29.53
N MET A 94 14.66 2.13 -28.75
CA MET A 94 14.02 0.88 -28.33
C MET A 94 13.32 0.16 -29.48
N SER A 95 13.45 -1.16 -29.54
CA SER A 95 12.61 -2.02 -30.37
C SER A 95 11.14 -1.98 -29.88
N LEU A 96 10.24 -2.54 -30.67
CA LEU A 96 8.85 -2.68 -30.24
C LEU A 96 8.74 -3.61 -29.02
N GLU A 97 9.51 -4.67 -29.00
CA GLU A 97 9.60 -5.64 -27.90
C GLU A 97 10.12 -4.98 -26.62
N ASP A 98 11.15 -4.12 -26.72
CA ASP A 98 11.66 -3.37 -25.57
C ASP A 98 10.58 -2.46 -24.96
N ILE A 99 9.81 -1.76 -25.81
CA ILE A 99 8.72 -0.89 -25.32
C ILE A 99 7.60 -1.73 -24.73
N ALA A 100 7.20 -2.82 -25.40
CA ALA A 100 6.15 -3.70 -24.89
C ALA A 100 6.55 -4.29 -23.52
N GLY A 101 7.80 -4.72 -23.37
CA GLY A 101 8.33 -5.20 -22.10
C GLY A 101 8.39 -4.13 -21.01
N LEU A 102 8.75 -2.91 -21.36
CA LEU A 102 8.74 -1.77 -20.42
C LEU A 102 7.32 -1.42 -19.94
N MET A 103 6.29 -1.66 -20.77
CA MET A 103 4.87 -1.48 -20.43
C MET A 103 4.34 -2.57 -19.47
N LEU A 104 5.09 -3.64 -19.19
CA LEU A 104 4.72 -4.67 -18.23
C LEU A 104 5.08 -4.27 -16.81
N TYR A 105 4.28 -4.74 -15.87
CA TYR A 105 4.58 -4.75 -14.44
C TYR A 105 4.40 -6.17 -13.90
N SER A 106 5.40 -6.70 -13.19
CA SER A 106 5.38 -8.10 -12.77
C SER A 106 4.19 -8.45 -11.87
N SER A 107 3.83 -9.73 -11.87
CA SER A 107 3.09 -10.32 -10.76
C SER A 107 3.89 -10.19 -9.44
N HIS A 108 3.22 -10.43 -8.32
CA HIS A 108 3.84 -10.40 -6.98
C HIS A 108 5.07 -11.32 -6.90
N GLN A 109 6.19 -10.80 -6.40
CA GLN A 109 7.43 -11.55 -6.20
C GLN A 109 7.77 -11.63 -4.72
N SER A 110 8.38 -12.75 -4.31
CA SER A 110 8.93 -12.97 -2.97
C SER A 110 10.44 -13.18 -3.03
N LEU A 111 11.16 -12.76 -1.99
CA LEU A 111 12.61 -12.93 -1.86
C LEU A 111 12.94 -13.68 -0.57
N PRO A 112 13.36 -14.97 -0.64
CA PRO A 112 13.45 -15.82 -1.84
C PRO A 112 12.08 -16.17 -2.42
N GLY A 113 12.06 -16.59 -3.69
CA GLY A 113 10.85 -17.00 -4.39
C GLY A 113 10.18 -18.21 -3.74
N SER A 114 8.86 -18.17 -3.65
CA SER A 114 8.04 -19.29 -3.20
C SER A 114 7.75 -20.27 -4.36
N SER A 115 7.66 -21.57 -4.06
CA SER A 115 7.24 -22.56 -5.06
C SER A 115 5.72 -22.66 -5.21
N ARG A 116 4.95 -21.90 -4.44
CA ARG A 116 3.47 -21.92 -4.43
C ARG A 116 2.90 -20.51 -4.35
N GLY A 117 1.72 -20.34 -4.90
CA GLY A 117 0.98 -19.06 -4.87
C GLY A 117 1.35 -18.13 -6.02
N PHE A 118 0.98 -16.84 -5.89
CA PHE A 118 1.33 -15.81 -6.86
C PHE A 118 2.85 -15.62 -6.92
N GLY A 119 3.39 -15.50 -8.14
CA GLY A 119 4.81 -15.38 -8.35
C GLY A 119 5.59 -16.66 -7.97
N ALA A 120 4.93 -17.83 -7.98
CA ALA A 120 5.60 -19.11 -7.77
C ALA A 120 6.76 -19.25 -8.77
N SER A 121 7.93 -19.61 -8.25
CA SER A 121 9.14 -19.66 -9.05
C SER A 121 10.12 -20.73 -8.53
N ASN A 122 11.01 -21.17 -9.42
CA ASN A 122 12.04 -22.16 -9.14
C ASN A 122 13.42 -21.54 -9.33
N TYR A 123 14.44 -22.32 -8.96
CA TYR A 123 15.86 -21.99 -9.12
C TYR A 123 16.56 -23.19 -9.78
N GLY A 124 16.90 -23.07 -11.06
CA GLY A 124 17.42 -24.19 -11.85
C GLY A 124 16.42 -25.36 -11.96
N GLY A 125 15.13 -25.05 -12.08
CA GLY A 125 14.03 -26.01 -12.16
C GLY A 125 13.63 -26.67 -10.86
N LYS A 126 14.18 -26.25 -9.70
CA LYS A 126 13.88 -26.78 -8.37
C LYS A 126 13.28 -25.72 -7.44
N PRO A 127 12.39 -26.12 -6.50
CA PRO A 127 11.98 -25.23 -5.41
C PRO A 127 13.18 -24.68 -4.62
N PHE A 128 13.08 -23.45 -4.10
CA PHE A 128 14.17 -22.79 -3.38
C PHE A 128 14.86 -23.67 -2.32
N PRO A 129 14.14 -24.37 -1.41
CA PRO A 129 14.78 -25.20 -0.37
C PRO A 129 15.64 -26.37 -0.91
N GLU A 130 15.39 -26.80 -2.16
CA GLU A 130 16.04 -27.93 -2.81
C GLU A 130 17.11 -27.52 -3.83
N SER A 131 17.19 -26.22 -4.14
CA SER A 131 17.99 -25.69 -5.25
C SER A 131 19.45 -25.47 -4.90
N GLY A 132 19.75 -25.16 -3.62
CA GLY A 132 21.04 -24.69 -3.16
C GLY A 132 21.36 -23.24 -3.58
N ALA A 133 20.39 -22.49 -4.12
CA ALA A 133 20.53 -21.08 -4.46
C ALA A 133 20.60 -20.21 -3.19
N ALA A 134 21.24 -19.04 -3.29
CA ALA A 134 21.17 -18.03 -2.26
C ALA A 134 19.79 -17.34 -2.28
N ALA A 135 19.30 -16.87 -1.12
CA ALA A 135 18.02 -16.19 -1.01
C ALA A 135 17.91 -14.90 -1.86
N SER A 136 19.05 -14.32 -2.19
CA SER A 136 19.21 -13.16 -3.06
C SER A 136 19.41 -13.46 -4.55
N ASP A 137 19.47 -14.74 -4.95
CA ASP A 137 19.60 -15.10 -6.37
C ASP A 137 18.30 -14.81 -7.13
N LEU A 138 18.43 -14.47 -8.41
CA LEU A 138 17.29 -14.37 -9.29
C LEU A 138 16.69 -15.76 -9.57
N SER A 139 15.38 -15.89 -9.43
CA SER A 139 14.66 -17.09 -9.80
C SER A 139 14.61 -17.30 -11.32
N ASP A 140 14.22 -18.49 -11.75
CA ASP A 140 14.07 -18.81 -13.18
C ASP A 140 13.01 -17.93 -13.85
N GLU A 141 11.90 -17.66 -13.15
CA GLU A 141 10.82 -16.77 -13.61
C GLU A 141 11.32 -15.33 -13.76
N GLN A 142 12.09 -14.83 -12.77
CA GLN A 142 12.66 -13.47 -12.81
C GLN A 142 13.65 -13.33 -13.97
N LYS A 143 14.53 -14.31 -14.19
CA LYS A 143 15.44 -14.32 -15.36
C LYS A 143 14.65 -14.30 -16.66
N LYS A 144 13.62 -15.15 -16.76
CA LYS A 144 12.78 -15.25 -17.96
C LYS A 144 12.10 -13.93 -18.29
N PHE A 145 11.36 -13.33 -17.38
CA PHE A 145 10.64 -12.10 -17.71
C PHE A 145 11.57 -10.90 -17.95
N LEU A 146 12.77 -10.86 -17.33
CA LEU A 146 13.77 -9.84 -17.62
C LEU A 146 14.40 -9.99 -19.02
N THR A 147 14.60 -11.24 -19.49
CA THR A 147 15.28 -11.56 -20.75
C THR A 147 14.31 -11.71 -21.91
N ASP A 148 13.28 -12.57 -21.76
CA ASP A 148 12.40 -12.97 -22.86
C ASP A 148 11.26 -11.98 -23.07
N ASP A 149 10.76 -11.40 -21.97
CA ASP A 149 9.65 -10.45 -21.98
C ASP A 149 10.10 -8.98 -21.80
N HIS A 150 11.40 -8.71 -21.70
CA HIS A 150 12.00 -7.37 -21.57
C HIS A 150 11.42 -6.52 -20.42
N LEU A 151 10.79 -7.16 -19.42
CA LEU A 151 10.16 -6.49 -18.28
C LEU A 151 11.22 -5.76 -17.41
N ARG A 152 10.90 -4.56 -16.92
CA ARG A 152 11.79 -3.76 -16.05
C ARG A 152 11.14 -3.29 -14.76
N HIS A 153 9.83 -3.45 -14.59
CA HIS A 153 9.11 -3.05 -13.38
C HIS A 153 8.74 -4.29 -12.56
N VAL A 154 9.33 -4.44 -11.37
CA VAL A 154 9.20 -5.64 -10.54
C VAL A 154 8.55 -5.30 -9.19
N LEU A 155 7.40 -5.93 -8.89
CA LEU A 155 6.73 -5.81 -7.60
C LEU A 155 7.26 -6.83 -6.60
N ILE A 156 7.90 -6.38 -5.53
CA ILE A 156 8.34 -7.22 -4.42
C ILE A 156 7.33 -7.14 -3.28
N THR A 157 6.69 -8.27 -2.97
CA THR A 157 5.66 -8.37 -1.93
C THR A 157 6.25 -8.79 -0.58
N SER A 158 7.17 -9.75 -0.56
CA SER A 158 7.81 -10.20 0.67
C SER A 158 9.33 -10.30 0.53
N VAL A 159 10.02 -10.02 1.63
CA VAL A 159 11.49 -10.05 1.73
C VAL A 159 11.87 -10.66 3.06
N GLU A 160 12.81 -11.62 3.05
CA GLU A 160 13.28 -12.29 4.26
C GLU A 160 14.07 -11.34 5.19
N SER A 161 14.88 -10.45 4.61
CA SER A 161 15.64 -9.44 5.38
C SER A 161 16.07 -8.27 4.50
N PRO A 162 16.41 -7.10 5.12
CA PRO A 162 16.96 -5.96 4.38
C PRO A 162 18.24 -6.29 3.60
N ALA A 163 19.12 -7.12 4.14
CA ALA A 163 20.34 -7.53 3.47
C ALA A 163 20.05 -8.35 2.21
N ILE A 164 19.07 -9.25 2.27
CA ILE A 164 18.64 -10.05 1.10
C ILE A 164 18.01 -9.14 0.04
N ALA A 165 17.21 -8.14 0.44
CA ALA A 165 16.64 -7.18 -0.49
C ALA A 165 17.72 -6.40 -1.25
N ALA A 166 18.71 -5.84 -0.55
CA ALA A 166 19.80 -5.08 -1.16
C ALA A 166 20.66 -5.96 -2.08
N GLN A 167 21.00 -7.16 -1.65
CA GLN A 167 21.80 -8.08 -2.47
C GLN A 167 21.02 -8.54 -3.71
N TRP A 168 19.73 -8.87 -3.56
CA TRP A 168 18.87 -9.21 -4.70
C TRP A 168 18.76 -8.03 -5.68
N ASN A 169 18.58 -6.79 -5.17
CA ASN A 169 18.60 -5.61 -6.03
C ASN A 169 19.89 -5.55 -6.85
N ASN A 170 21.05 -5.69 -6.20
CA ASN A 170 22.35 -5.64 -6.90
C ASN A 170 22.47 -6.74 -7.96
N ASN A 171 21.99 -7.95 -7.67
CA ASN A 171 21.98 -9.06 -8.64
C ASN A 171 21.05 -8.77 -9.84
N ALA A 172 19.83 -8.24 -9.58
CA ALA A 172 18.86 -7.87 -10.60
C ALA A 172 19.38 -6.71 -11.49
N GLN A 173 19.99 -5.71 -10.88
CA GLN A 173 20.58 -4.57 -11.61
C GLN A 173 21.76 -5.01 -12.47
N SER A 174 22.68 -5.83 -11.93
CA SER A 174 23.80 -6.38 -12.67
C SER A 174 23.34 -7.21 -13.88
N PHE A 175 22.28 -8.02 -13.69
CA PHE A 175 21.71 -8.82 -14.75
C PHE A 175 21.08 -7.94 -15.85
N ALA A 176 20.24 -6.97 -15.47
CA ALA A 176 19.56 -6.08 -16.41
C ALA A 176 20.52 -5.15 -17.16
N GLU A 177 21.55 -4.63 -16.48
CA GLU A 177 22.61 -3.78 -17.08
C GLU A 177 23.43 -4.57 -18.13
N GLY A 178 23.51 -5.89 -18.00
CA GLY A 178 24.11 -6.77 -18.99
C GLY A 178 23.31 -6.90 -20.30
N LEU A 179 22.00 -6.62 -20.28
CA LEU A 179 21.10 -6.70 -21.42
C LEU A 179 21.24 -5.48 -22.35
N TYR A 180 20.65 -5.60 -23.55
CA TYR A 180 20.82 -4.63 -24.63
C TYR A 180 20.53 -3.18 -24.21
N LEU A 181 20.41 -2.27 -24.14
CA LEU A 181 20.21 -0.86 -23.73
C LEU A 181 20.53 -0.57 -22.26
N GLY A 182 20.85 -1.58 -21.43
CA GLY A 182 21.22 -1.41 -20.02
C GLY A 182 20.14 -0.74 -19.15
N ILE A 183 18.85 -0.90 -19.50
CA ILE A 183 17.73 -0.30 -18.76
C ILE A 183 17.64 -0.94 -17.38
N PRO A 184 17.76 -0.18 -16.27
CA PRO A 184 17.73 -0.72 -14.92
C PRO A 184 16.34 -1.23 -14.51
N VAL A 185 16.32 -2.17 -13.55
CA VAL A 185 15.10 -2.63 -12.91
C VAL A 185 14.55 -1.55 -11.99
N ASN A 186 13.27 -1.24 -12.12
CA ASN A 186 12.52 -0.38 -11.22
C ASN A 186 11.70 -1.25 -10.26
N THR A 187 12.20 -1.44 -9.06
CA THR A 187 11.55 -2.25 -8.02
C THR A 187 10.48 -1.44 -7.30
N SER A 188 9.36 -2.08 -7.03
CA SER A 188 8.25 -1.48 -6.29
C SER A 188 7.78 -2.31 -5.11
N SER A 189 6.99 -1.71 -4.26
CA SER A 189 6.31 -2.37 -3.14
C SER A 189 4.99 -1.68 -2.81
N ASP A 190 4.03 -2.48 -2.35
CA ASP A 190 2.92 -1.99 -1.54
C ASP A 190 3.42 -1.48 -0.18
N PRO A 191 2.60 -0.75 0.62
CA PRO A 191 3.00 -0.26 1.94
C PRO A 191 3.54 -1.36 2.85
N ARG A 192 4.69 -1.10 3.51
CA ARG A 192 5.41 -2.09 4.35
C ARG A 192 5.53 -1.69 5.82
N HIS A 193 5.22 -0.45 6.16
CA HIS A 193 5.51 0.14 7.46
C HIS A 193 4.45 -0.14 8.54
N GLY A 194 3.59 -1.14 8.34
CA GLY A 194 2.56 -1.51 9.32
C GLY A 194 3.16 -1.95 10.66
N SER A 195 2.47 -1.64 11.76
CA SER A 195 2.85 -2.09 13.09
C SER A 195 2.37 -3.52 13.36
N ASP A 196 3.19 -4.30 14.08
CA ASP A 196 2.77 -5.53 14.74
C ASP A 196 2.30 -5.19 16.15
N SER A 197 1.03 -5.46 16.48
CA SER A 197 0.46 -5.15 17.78
C SER A 197 1.11 -5.88 18.95
N TYR A 198 1.71 -7.05 18.71
CA TYR A 198 2.43 -7.81 19.72
C TYR A 198 3.88 -7.39 19.90
N ALA A 199 4.42 -6.56 19.02
CA ALA A 199 5.79 -6.08 19.16
C ALA A 199 5.91 -5.02 20.26
N GLU A 200 7.04 -5.03 20.95
CA GLU A 200 7.41 -3.99 21.90
C GLU A 200 8.34 -2.98 21.22
N PHE A 201 8.09 -1.69 21.43
CA PHE A 201 8.99 -0.65 20.95
C PHE A 201 10.30 -0.67 21.73
N ASN A 202 11.40 -0.74 21.00
CA ASN A 202 12.76 -0.58 21.52
C ASN A 202 13.58 0.22 20.52
N ALA A 203 13.91 1.47 20.85
CA ALA A 203 14.68 2.38 20.01
C ALA A 203 16.07 1.84 19.59
N GLY A 204 16.64 0.91 20.35
CA GLY A 204 17.94 0.28 20.07
C GLY A 204 17.86 -1.06 19.34
N ALA A 205 16.67 -1.65 19.18
CA ALA A 205 16.53 -3.01 18.65
C ALA A 205 16.65 -3.09 17.12
N GLY A 206 16.37 -2.01 16.38
CA GLY A 206 16.33 -2.01 14.91
C GLY A 206 15.40 -3.06 14.37
N GLY A 207 14.20 -2.71 13.94
CA GLY A 207 13.27 -3.63 13.25
C GLY A 207 13.73 -3.91 11.84
N ALA A 208 13.01 -4.83 11.15
CA ALA A 208 13.24 -5.05 9.73
C ALA A 208 12.85 -3.81 8.87
N ILE A 209 11.93 -2.97 9.37
CA ILE A 209 11.57 -1.64 8.85
C ILE A 209 10.89 -0.86 9.98
N SER A 210 10.82 0.47 9.90
CA SER A 210 10.14 1.25 10.94
C SER A 210 8.63 0.97 10.95
N MET A 211 8.04 0.92 12.15
CA MET A 211 6.65 0.54 12.37
C MET A 211 5.77 1.78 12.60
N TRP A 212 4.76 1.95 11.75
CA TRP A 212 3.82 3.07 11.77
C TRP A 212 2.39 2.56 11.86
N PRO A 213 1.43 3.38 12.30
CA PRO A 213 0.02 3.04 12.11
C PRO A 213 -0.31 3.02 10.61
N GLY A 214 -1.39 2.34 10.23
CA GLY A 214 -1.91 2.42 8.86
C GLY A 214 -2.20 3.86 8.44
N THR A 215 -2.38 4.12 7.15
CA THR A 215 -2.66 5.48 6.63
C THR A 215 -3.87 6.12 7.30
N LEU A 216 -4.93 5.35 7.55
CA LEU A 216 -6.11 5.79 8.31
C LEU A 216 -5.75 6.20 9.76
N GLY A 217 -4.82 5.48 10.39
CA GLY A 217 -4.32 5.83 11.73
C GLY A 217 -3.47 7.10 11.72
N ILE A 218 -2.61 7.32 10.71
CA ILE A 218 -1.88 8.58 10.58
C ILE A 218 -2.87 9.72 10.33
N ALA A 219 -3.90 9.52 9.50
CA ALA A 219 -4.95 10.51 9.24
C ALA A 219 -5.73 10.89 10.51
N ALA A 220 -5.92 9.97 11.46
CA ALA A 220 -6.54 10.26 12.76
C ALA A 220 -5.75 11.28 13.61
N SER A 221 -4.49 11.57 13.28
CA SER A 221 -3.76 12.68 13.89
C SER A 221 -4.23 14.06 13.41
N PHE A 222 -4.90 14.14 12.28
CA PHE A 222 -5.27 15.39 11.58
C PHE A 222 -4.05 16.30 11.36
N ASP A 223 -2.88 15.71 11.11
CA ASP A 223 -1.61 16.41 10.95
C ASP A 223 -0.89 16.01 9.65
N PRO A 224 -1.06 16.77 8.55
CA PRO A 224 -0.36 16.54 7.30
C PRO A 224 1.17 16.56 7.43
N ALA A 225 1.73 17.28 8.40
CA ALA A 225 3.17 17.29 8.62
C ALA A 225 3.69 15.94 9.14
N LEU A 226 2.89 15.24 9.96
CA LEU A 226 3.20 13.87 10.38
C LEU A 226 3.16 12.89 9.20
N MET A 227 2.18 13.04 8.29
CA MET A 227 2.08 12.24 7.07
C MET A 227 3.28 12.49 6.14
N LYS A 228 3.71 13.75 5.99
CA LYS A 228 4.93 14.09 5.22
C LYS A 228 6.17 13.44 5.84
N LYS A 229 6.30 13.51 7.18
CA LYS A 229 7.43 12.88 7.90
C LYS A 229 7.46 11.35 7.70
N PHE A 230 6.29 10.71 7.69
CA PHE A 230 6.18 9.30 7.30
C PHE A 230 6.74 9.06 5.89
N GLY A 231 6.30 9.87 4.90
CA GLY A 231 6.78 9.76 3.52
C GLY A 231 8.29 9.93 3.38
N GLU A 232 8.88 10.90 4.09
CA GLU A 232 10.34 11.14 4.11
C GLU A 232 11.13 9.97 4.70
N ILE A 233 10.64 9.34 5.76
CA ILE A 233 11.27 8.17 6.35
C ILE A 233 11.05 6.94 5.46
N GLY A 234 9.82 6.74 4.99
CA GLY A 234 9.45 5.64 4.10
C GLY A 234 10.27 5.63 2.82
N SER A 235 10.51 6.80 2.21
CA SER A 235 11.35 6.89 1.00
C SER A 235 12.78 6.46 1.26
N LYS A 236 13.39 6.87 2.38
CA LYS A 236 14.76 6.48 2.75
C LYS A 236 14.89 4.97 2.97
N GLU A 237 13.95 4.38 3.69
CA GLU A 237 13.94 2.94 3.93
C GLU A 237 13.67 2.15 2.63
N TYR A 238 12.75 2.63 1.79
CA TYR A 238 12.48 2.01 0.48
C TYR A 238 13.72 2.07 -0.41
N ARG A 239 14.38 3.22 -0.53
CA ARG A 239 15.61 3.33 -1.33
C ARG A 239 16.72 2.42 -0.82
N ALA A 240 16.88 2.30 0.49
CA ALA A 240 17.83 1.36 1.10
C ALA A 240 17.50 -0.12 0.81
N LEU A 241 16.24 -0.45 0.57
CA LEU A 241 15.79 -1.80 0.14
C LEU A 241 15.83 -2.02 -1.38
N GLY A 242 16.22 -1.01 -2.18
CA GLY A 242 16.21 -1.05 -3.64
C GLY A 242 14.85 -0.68 -4.26
N ILE A 243 13.87 -0.29 -3.45
CA ILE A 243 12.53 0.08 -3.91
C ILE A 243 12.55 1.53 -4.38
N ALA A 244 12.20 1.75 -5.66
CA ALA A 244 12.20 3.07 -6.29
C ALA A 244 10.78 3.55 -6.69
N THR A 245 9.76 2.70 -6.52
CA THR A 245 8.35 3.03 -6.73
C THR A 245 7.50 2.47 -5.60
N ALA A 246 6.69 3.33 -4.97
CA ALA A 246 5.66 2.96 -4.01
C ALA A 246 4.32 2.81 -4.73
N LEU A 247 3.66 1.65 -4.58
CA LEU A 247 2.29 1.44 -5.06
C LEU A 247 1.29 2.04 -4.05
N SER A 248 1.50 3.29 -3.75
CA SER A 248 0.81 4.07 -2.70
C SER A 248 1.01 5.57 -2.93
N PRO A 249 0.20 6.42 -2.26
CA PRO A 249 -0.86 6.11 -1.30
C PRO A 249 -2.18 5.70 -1.95
N GLN A 250 -3.02 4.99 -1.17
CA GLN A 250 -4.45 4.88 -1.43
C GLN A 250 -5.12 6.15 -0.92
N ILE A 251 -5.68 6.97 -1.85
CA ILE A 251 -6.29 8.26 -1.54
C ILE A 251 -7.79 8.30 -1.85
N ASP A 252 -8.39 7.11 -1.89
CA ASP A 252 -9.83 6.93 -1.98
C ASP A 252 -10.51 7.52 -0.74
N LEU A 253 -11.70 8.12 -0.90
CA LEU A 253 -12.52 8.53 0.24
C LEU A 253 -13.25 7.31 0.83
N GLY A 254 -13.19 7.13 2.14
CA GLY A 254 -13.92 6.10 2.85
C GLY A 254 -15.39 6.45 3.06
N THR A 255 -16.15 6.69 1.99
CA THR A 255 -17.56 7.11 2.09
C THR A 255 -18.51 5.92 2.27
N GLU A 256 -18.17 4.74 1.75
CA GLU A 256 -18.94 3.52 1.99
C GLU A 256 -18.34 2.74 3.18
N PRO A 257 -18.97 2.76 4.36
CA PRO A 257 -18.39 2.23 5.59
C PRO A 257 -18.27 0.70 5.61
N ARG A 258 -18.95 -0.01 4.72
CA ARG A 258 -18.90 -1.48 4.61
C ARG A 258 -17.73 -1.98 3.78
N TRP A 259 -17.09 -1.10 3.00
CA TRP A 259 -16.02 -1.46 2.07
C TRP A 259 -14.82 -2.10 2.79
N SER A 260 -14.35 -3.24 2.27
CA SER A 260 -13.29 -4.04 2.89
C SER A 260 -11.92 -3.35 2.92
N ARG A 261 -11.69 -2.36 2.05
CA ARG A 261 -10.44 -1.59 1.94
C ARG A 261 -10.50 -0.23 2.63
N PHE A 262 -11.49 -0.03 3.50
CA PHE A 262 -11.67 1.22 4.23
C PHE A 262 -10.43 1.61 5.06
N ASP A 263 -9.76 0.64 5.70
CA ASP A 263 -8.55 0.86 6.51
C ASP A 263 -7.34 1.35 5.70
N GLY A 264 -7.32 1.12 4.38
CA GLY A 264 -6.29 1.66 3.47
C GLY A 264 -6.47 3.14 3.13
N THR A 265 -7.63 3.75 3.44
CA THR A 265 -7.95 5.14 3.12
C THR A 265 -7.33 6.14 4.13
N MET A 266 -7.61 7.41 3.94
CA MET A 266 -7.29 8.49 4.91
C MET A 266 -8.55 9.06 5.57
N GLY A 267 -9.66 8.30 5.52
CA GLY A 267 -10.97 8.69 6.04
C GLY A 267 -11.93 9.13 4.93
N GLU A 268 -13.05 9.70 5.34
CA GLU A 268 -14.14 10.05 4.41
C GLU A 268 -14.14 11.51 3.96
N ASP A 269 -13.38 12.39 4.65
CA ASP A 269 -13.40 13.83 4.36
C ASP A 269 -12.51 14.20 3.17
N PRO A 270 -13.05 14.87 2.12
CA PRO A 270 -12.27 15.23 0.95
C PRO A 270 -11.10 16.17 1.23
N ASN A 271 -11.24 17.12 2.16
CA ASN A 271 -10.21 18.12 2.45
C ASN A 271 -9.06 17.50 3.25
N LEU A 272 -9.38 16.74 4.31
CA LEU A 272 -8.38 16.02 5.09
C LEU A 272 -7.60 15.05 4.20
N THR A 273 -8.30 14.24 3.40
CA THR A 273 -7.66 13.28 2.48
C THR A 273 -6.80 13.99 1.44
N THR A 274 -7.22 15.16 0.92
CA THR A 274 -6.45 15.97 -0.02
C THR A 274 -5.12 16.44 0.58
N ASP A 275 -5.14 16.98 1.80
CA ASP A 275 -3.94 17.47 2.46
C ASP A 275 -3.00 16.34 2.87
N MET A 276 -3.56 15.22 3.36
CA MET A 276 -2.79 14.02 3.68
C MET A 276 -2.16 13.39 2.43
N ALA A 277 -2.89 13.29 1.32
CA ALA A 277 -2.39 12.77 0.05
C ALA A 277 -1.23 13.60 -0.49
N ARG A 278 -1.38 14.94 -0.48
CA ARG A 278 -0.31 15.88 -0.88
C ARG A 278 0.93 15.68 -0.03
N ALA A 279 0.78 15.63 1.28
CA ALA A 279 1.87 15.47 2.23
C ALA A 279 2.60 14.11 2.07
N TYR A 280 1.85 13.03 1.88
CA TYR A 280 2.40 11.71 1.63
C TYR A 280 3.28 11.70 0.38
N VAL A 281 2.74 12.17 -0.75
CA VAL A 281 3.43 12.16 -2.03
C VAL A 281 4.66 13.09 -2.00
N ASP A 282 4.53 14.27 -1.40
CA ASP A 282 5.68 15.18 -1.19
C ASP A 282 6.79 14.52 -0.37
N GLY A 283 6.44 13.78 0.69
CA GLY A 283 7.41 13.07 1.52
C GLY A 283 8.18 12.01 0.74
N PHE A 284 7.49 11.21 -0.08
CA PHE A 284 8.11 10.16 -0.90
C PHE A 284 8.92 10.69 -2.07
N GLN A 285 8.44 11.70 -2.79
CA GLN A 285 9.08 12.19 -4.00
C GLN A 285 10.10 13.31 -3.75
N SER A 286 9.79 14.23 -2.82
CA SER A 286 10.64 15.37 -2.45
C SER A 286 11.32 15.15 -1.10
N THR A 287 11.99 14.02 -0.93
CA THR A 287 12.62 13.63 0.33
C THR A 287 13.51 14.76 0.86
N ASP A 288 13.33 15.13 2.15
CA ASP A 288 13.99 16.27 2.80
C ASP A 288 13.79 17.61 2.05
N GLY A 289 12.68 17.75 1.29
CA GLY A 289 12.37 18.95 0.51
C GLY A 289 13.19 19.11 -0.78
N GLY A 290 13.93 18.07 -1.18
CA GLY A 290 14.73 18.04 -2.40
C GLY A 290 13.90 17.84 -3.67
N ASP A 291 14.51 18.16 -4.81
CA ASP A 291 13.98 17.77 -6.13
C ASP A 291 14.21 16.27 -6.37
N TRP A 292 13.75 15.76 -7.51
CA TRP A 292 14.00 14.38 -7.93
C TRP A 292 15.47 13.97 -7.82
N GLY A 293 15.73 12.81 -7.24
CA GLY A 293 17.08 12.30 -7.05
C GLY A 293 17.11 10.90 -6.45
N MET A 294 18.30 10.44 -6.09
CA MET A 294 18.56 9.09 -5.61
C MET A 294 17.83 8.73 -4.29
N GLN A 295 17.34 9.69 -3.53
CA GLN A 295 16.53 9.47 -2.32
C GLN A 295 15.03 9.49 -2.62
N SER A 296 14.62 9.93 -3.80
CA SER A 296 13.23 9.97 -4.22
C SER A 296 12.67 8.58 -4.51
N VAL A 297 11.39 8.39 -4.19
CA VAL A 297 10.59 7.22 -4.57
C VAL A 297 9.40 7.71 -5.38
N ASN A 298 9.19 7.13 -6.55
CA ASN A 298 7.99 7.41 -7.35
C ASN A 298 6.73 7.01 -6.56
N ALA A 299 5.74 7.88 -6.46
CA ALA A 299 4.46 7.57 -5.83
C ALA A 299 3.40 7.27 -6.90
N MET A 300 2.73 6.12 -6.77
CA MET A 300 1.61 5.71 -7.61
C MET A 300 0.32 5.84 -6.81
N VAL A 301 -0.35 6.99 -6.97
CA VAL A 301 -1.60 7.25 -6.24
C VAL A 301 -2.76 6.42 -6.79
N LYS A 302 -3.63 5.95 -5.92
CA LYS A 302 -4.70 5.02 -6.23
C LYS A 302 -5.94 5.24 -5.37
N HIS A 303 -7.15 4.93 -5.90
CA HIS A 303 -7.45 4.36 -7.23
C HIS A 303 -8.35 5.33 -7.99
N TRP A 304 -7.87 5.87 -9.10
CA TRP A 304 -8.62 6.82 -9.93
C TRP A 304 -9.91 6.20 -10.50
N PRO A 305 -11.07 6.92 -10.51
CA PRO A 305 -11.32 8.30 -10.04
C PRO A 305 -11.75 8.39 -8.56
N GLY A 306 -11.57 7.33 -7.77
CA GLY A 306 -11.94 7.14 -6.38
C GLY A 306 -12.66 5.81 -6.19
N GLY A 307 -12.05 4.87 -5.44
CA GLY A 307 -12.57 3.53 -5.22
C GLY A 307 -13.59 3.42 -4.07
N GLY A 308 -13.87 4.51 -3.34
CA GLY A 308 -14.69 4.47 -2.14
C GLY A 308 -16.19 4.16 -2.32
N PRO A 309 -16.89 4.59 -3.41
CA PRO A 309 -18.34 4.48 -3.52
C PRO A 309 -18.80 3.11 -4.08
N GLU A 310 -18.27 2.03 -3.51
CA GLU A 310 -18.62 0.66 -3.89
C GLU A 310 -20.06 0.32 -3.52
N GLU A 311 -20.86 -0.16 -4.48
CA GLU A 311 -22.27 -0.47 -4.23
C GLU A 311 -22.43 -1.50 -3.10
N GLY A 312 -23.01 -1.05 -1.97
CA GLY A 312 -23.21 -1.86 -0.77
C GLY A 312 -21.90 -2.36 -0.13
N GLY A 313 -20.77 -1.70 -0.38
CA GLY A 313 -19.45 -2.03 0.18
C GLY A 313 -18.75 -3.25 -0.44
N ARG A 314 -19.25 -3.76 -1.56
CA ARG A 314 -18.69 -4.94 -2.23
C ARG A 314 -17.41 -4.60 -2.98
N ASP A 315 -16.37 -5.39 -2.77
CA ASP A 315 -15.02 -5.10 -3.24
C ASP A 315 -14.81 -5.37 -4.73
N GLY A 316 -14.26 -4.40 -5.46
CA GLY A 316 -13.98 -4.43 -6.90
C GLY A 316 -13.00 -5.50 -7.40
N HIS A 317 -12.31 -6.22 -6.50
CA HIS A 317 -11.49 -7.37 -6.89
C HIS A 317 -12.33 -8.56 -7.36
N PHE A 318 -13.63 -8.55 -7.12
CA PHE A 318 -14.57 -9.59 -7.49
C PHE A 318 -15.69 -9.05 -8.38
N GLY A 319 -16.24 -9.87 -9.26
CA GLY A 319 -17.32 -9.45 -10.17
C GLY A 319 -18.61 -9.05 -9.46
N TYR A 320 -18.86 -9.58 -8.25
CA TYR A 320 -19.98 -9.15 -7.43
C TYR A 320 -19.83 -7.72 -6.90
N GLY A 321 -18.60 -7.17 -6.86
CA GLY A 321 -18.26 -5.79 -6.50
C GLY A 321 -17.79 -4.95 -7.68
N ALA A 322 -18.18 -5.28 -8.91
CA ALA A 322 -17.67 -4.63 -10.12
C ALA A 322 -18.12 -3.17 -10.31
N TYR A 323 -18.97 -2.60 -9.45
CA TYR A 323 -19.55 -1.28 -9.66
C TYR A 323 -19.29 -0.30 -8.52
N ALA A 324 -18.77 0.87 -8.87
CA ALA A 324 -18.83 2.08 -8.06
C ALA A 324 -20.05 2.90 -8.49
N VAL A 325 -20.83 3.42 -7.54
CA VAL A 325 -22.12 4.10 -7.78
C VAL A 325 -22.15 5.50 -7.17
N TYR A 326 -22.85 6.40 -7.83
CA TYR A 326 -22.88 7.83 -7.45
C TYR A 326 -24.32 8.33 -7.30
N PRO A 327 -25.14 7.78 -6.35
CA PRO A 327 -26.52 8.22 -6.13
C PRO A 327 -26.61 9.68 -5.73
N GLY A 328 -25.60 10.23 -5.03
CA GLY A 328 -25.49 11.64 -4.67
C GLY A 328 -24.90 12.53 -5.75
N LYS A 329 -24.45 11.97 -6.89
CA LYS A 329 -23.78 12.66 -8.00
C LYS A 329 -22.51 13.40 -7.58
N ASN A 330 -21.73 12.82 -6.68
CA ASN A 330 -20.61 13.46 -6.00
C ASN A 330 -19.22 12.93 -6.42
N ILE A 331 -19.08 12.38 -7.60
CA ILE A 331 -17.79 11.86 -8.12
C ILE A 331 -16.65 12.88 -8.01
N LYS A 332 -16.94 14.19 -8.11
CA LYS A 332 -15.91 15.24 -8.01
C LYS A 332 -15.26 15.30 -6.63
N ALA A 333 -15.97 14.98 -5.56
CA ALA A 333 -15.37 14.88 -4.24
C ALA A 333 -14.36 13.73 -4.18
N HIS A 334 -14.66 12.60 -4.83
CA HIS A 334 -13.76 11.44 -4.92
C HIS A 334 -12.50 11.74 -5.76
N MET A 335 -12.61 12.59 -6.78
CA MET A 335 -11.48 13.04 -7.58
C MET A 335 -10.61 14.09 -6.84
N GLN A 336 -11.14 14.81 -5.86
CA GLN A 336 -10.47 15.95 -5.21
C GLN A 336 -9.09 15.57 -4.60
N PRO A 337 -8.89 14.45 -3.89
CA PRO A 337 -7.58 14.07 -3.36
C PRO A 337 -6.51 13.90 -4.46
N PHE A 338 -6.92 13.50 -5.66
CA PHE A 338 -6.04 13.44 -6.83
C PHE A 338 -5.77 14.82 -7.38
N THR A 339 -6.81 15.56 -7.76
CA THR A 339 -6.73 16.78 -8.56
C THR A 339 -6.23 18.01 -7.78
N GLU A 340 -6.55 18.09 -6.48
CA GLU A 340 -6.12 19.18 -5.60
C GLU A 340 -5.02 18.76 -4.60
N GLY A 341 -4.81 17.45 -4.40
CA GLY A 341 -3.77 16.89 -3.54
C GLY A 341 -2.56 16.40 -4.35
N ALA A 342 -2.65 15.18 -4.86
CA ALA A 342 -1.53 14.47 -5.48
C ALA A 342 -1.02 15.10 -6.81
N PHE A 343 -1.86 15.84 -7.54
CA PHE A 343 -1.46 16.52 -8.78
C PHE A 343 -1.06 17.99 -8.56
N LYS A 344 -1.11 18.49 -7.31
CA LYS A 344 -0.72 19.85 -6.93
C LYS A 344 0.17 19.83 -5.69
N LEU A 345 1.35 19.21 -5.81
CA LEU A 345 2.31 19.11 -4.73
C LEU A 345 2.94 20.47 -4.40
N GLU A 346 3.26 20.69 -3.13
CA GLU A 346 3.99 21.86 -2.66
C GLU A 346 5.48 21.77 -3.00
N GLY A 347 6.04 20.56 -2.89
CA GLY A 347 7.45 20.28 -3.20
C GLY A 347 7.82 20.49 -4.66
N PRO A 348 9.12 20.45 -4.99
CA PRO A 348 9.62 20.72 -6.34
C PRO A 348 9.18 19.70 -7.39
N THR A 349 8.82 18.48 -7.01
CA THR A 349 8.38 17.41 -7.93
C THR A 349 6.99 17.64 -8.54
N LYS A 350 6.19 18.54 -7.96
CA LYS A 350 4.95 19.14 -8.43
C LYS A 350 3.74 18.20 -8.62
N MET A 351 3.93 16.96 -9.01
CA MET A 351 2.84 16.03 -9.36
C MET A 351 3.24 14.58 -9.04
N ALA A 352 2.29 13.76 -8.60
CA ALA A 352 2.50 12.32 -8.43
C ALA A 352 2.97 11.69 -9.74
N SER A 353 3.99 10.84 -9.66
CA SER A 353 4.67 10.26 -10.83
C SER A 353 3.85 9.22 -11.58
N ALA A 354 2.91 8.56 -10.89
CA ALA A 354 2.01 7.57 -11.47
C ALA A 354 0.62 7.61 -10.81
N VAL A 355 -0.38 7.15 -11.55
CA VAL A 355 -1.76 6.95 -11.08
C VAL A 355 -2.25 5.57 -11.51
N MET A 356 -3.02 4.92 -10.63
CA MET A 356 -3.65 3.64 -10.89
C MET A 356 -5.17 3.81 -10.93
N PRO A 357 -5.84 3.55 -12.07
CA PRO A 357 -7.30 3.46 -12.12
C PRO A 357 -7.77 2.19 -11.41
N TYR A 358 -8.93 2.29 -10.71
CA TYR A 358 -9.50 1.17 -9.98
C TYR A 358 -10.14 0.12 -10.91
N TYR A 359 -10.40 -1.06 -10.36
CA TYR A 359 -11.04 -2.16 -11.08
C TYR A 359 -12.44 -1.84 -11.59
N THR A 360 -13.22 -1.11 -10.78
CA THR A 360 -14.65 -0.97 -10.93
C THR A 360 -15.08 -0.21 -12.17
N ILE A 361 -16.31 -0.46 -12.57
CA ILE A 361 -17.08 0.34 -13.52
C ILE A 361 -17.65 1.50 -12.72
N SER A 362 -17.27 2.73 -13.05
CA SER A 362 -17.88 3.95 -12.49
C SER A 362 -19.23 4.18 -13.18
N ASP A 363 -20.31 3.83 -12.51
CA ASP A 363 -21.65 3.83 -13.08
C ASP A 363 -22.10 5.24 -13.53
N GLY A 364 -22.51 5.36 -14.79
CA GLY A 364 -22.90 6.65 -15.38
C GLY A 364 -21.74 7.53 -15.88
N GLU A 365 -20.47 7.11 -15.70
CA GLU A 365 -19.28 7.89 -16.08
C GLU A 365 -18.60 7.31 -17.33
N GLY A 366 -19.06 7.73 -18.50
CA GLY A 366 -18.55 7.26 -19.79
C GLY A 366 -19.06 5.88 -20.19
N GLU A 367 -18.18 5.03 -20.71
CA GLU A 367 -18.51 3.66 -21.10
C GLU A 367 -18.62 2.75 -19.87
N ALA A 368 -19.57 1.82 -19.87
CA ALA A 368 -19.76 0.87 -18.77
C ALA A 368 -18.68 -0.25 -18.79
N VAL A 369 -17.45 0.12 -18.51
CA VAL A 369 -16.27 -0.74 -18.44
C VAL A 369 -15.41 -0.36 -17.23
N GLY A 370 -14.60 -1.28 -16.75
CA GLY A 370 -13.64 -1.00 -15.67
C GLY A 370 -12.80 0.24 -15.95
N ASN A 371 -12.48 1.02 -14.92
CA ASN A 371 -11.85 2.34 -15.07
C ASN A 371 -10.55 2.30 -15.88
N GLY A 372 -9.79 1.19 -15.85
CA GLY A 372 -8.60 0.98 -16.69
C GLY A 372 -8.88 0.87 -18.20
N PHE A 373 -10.13 0.71 -18.61
CA PHE A 373 -10.58 0.66 -20.02
C PHE A 373 -11.39 1.87 -20.44
N ASN A 374 -11.70 2.78 -19.50
CA ASN A 374 -12.61 3.89 -19.72
C ASN A 374 -11.88 5.11 -20.29
N LYS A 375 -12.00 5.30 -21.61
CA LYS A 375 -11.34 6.42 -22.30
C LYS A 375 -11.78 7.78 -21.78
N TYR A 376 -13.05 7.96 -21.44
CA TYR A 376 -13.56 9.22 -20.90
C TYR A 376 -12.82 9.58 -19.61
N LEU A 377 -12.73 8.66 -18.64
CA LEU A 377 -12.06 8.91 -17.37
C LEU A 377 -10.53 9.10 -17.49
N LEU A 378 -9.87 8.36 -18.40
CA LEU A 378 -8.41 8.38 -18.51
C LEU A 378 -7.90 9.44 -19.49
N THR A 379 -8.54 9.60 -20.65
CA THR A 379 -8.08 10.54 -21.67
C THR A 379 -8.77 11.89 -21.54
N ASP A 380 -10.10 11.93 -21.52
CA ASP A 380 -10.81 13.20 -21.60
C ASP A 380 -10.77 13.95 -20.26
N VAL A 381 -10.97 13.25 -19.14
CA VAL A 381 -10.93 13.85 -17.79
C VAL A 381 -9.51 13.94 -17.28
N LEU A 382 -8.84 12.80 -17.03
CA LEU A 382 -7.54 12.79 -16.34
C LEU A 382 -6.45 13.56 -17.14
N ARG A 383 -6.28 13.25 -18.42
CA ARG A 383 -5.29 13.91 -19.28
C ARG A 383 -5.78 15.27 -19.78
N GLY A 384 -7.06 15.35 -20.25
CA GLY A 384 -7.60 16.53 -20.93
C GLY A 384 -8.00 17.63 -19.96
N GLU A 385 -8.86 17.34 -18.97
CA GLU A 385 -9.36 18.35 -18.03
C GLU A 385 -8.31 18.71 -16.97
N TYR A 386 -7.65 17.70 -16.38
CA TYR A 386 -6.70 17.91 -15.28
C TYR A 386 -5.23 17.97 -15.72
N GLY A 387 -4.91 17.73 -16.98
CA GLY A 387 -3.56 17.88 -17.53
C GLY A 387 -2.55 16.89 -16.93
N TYR A 388 -2.97 15.72 -16.48
CA TYR A 388 -2.06 14.76 -15.88
C TYR A 388 -1.07 14.18 -16.89
N GLU A 389 0.23 14.33 -16.63
CA GLU A 389 1.30 13.91 -17.54
C GLU A 389 2.06 12.65 -17.08
N GLY A 390 1.82 12.18 -15.86
CA GLY A 390 2.49 10.99 -15.30
C GLY A 390 2.04 9.67 -15.95
N VAL A 391 2.58 8.57 -15.45
CA VAL A 391 2.26 7.21 -15.89
C VAL A 391 0.83 6.83 -15.44
N ILE A 392 0.04 6.22 -16.34
CA ILE A 392 -1.20 5.53 -16.01
C ILE A 392 -0.92 4.04 -16.04
N CYS A 393 -0.88 3.40 -14.84
CA CYS A 393 -0.67 1.97 -14.67
C CYS A 393 -1.98 1.31 -14.27
N THR A 394 -2.39 0.24 -14.94
CA THR A 394 -3.59 -0.49 -14.54
C THR A 394 -3.45 -1.08 -13.15
N ASP A 395 -4.54 -1.34 -12.48
CA ASP A 395 -4.57 -2.26 -11.36
C ASP A 395 -4.30 -3.70 -11.83
N TRP A 396 -4.09 -4.65 -10.90
CA TRP A 396 -3.50 -5.96 -11.20
C TRP A 396 -4.45 -6.94 -11.86
N GLY A 397 -4.08 -7.41 -13.06
CA GLY A 397 -4.75 -8.50 -13.75
C GLY A 397 -6.07 -8.14 -14.42
N ILE A 398 -6.31 -6.85 -14.76
CA ILE A 398 -7.55 -6.43 -15.42
C ILE A 398 -7.72 -7.02 -16.83
N THR A 399 -6.63 -7.40 -17.50
CA THR A 399 -6.67 -7.96 -18.86
C THR A 399 -6.87 -9.48 -18.89
N ARG A 400 -6.80 -10.16 -17.74
CA ARG A 400 -6.96 -11.62 -17.64
C ARG A 400 -8.42 -12.05 -17.71
N ASP A 401 -8.62 -13.31 -18.13
CA ASP A 401 -9.95 -13.93 -18.12
C ASP A 401 -10.47 -14.13 -16.70
N VAL A 402 -11.79 -14.07 -16.58
CA VAL A 402 -12.54 -14.35 -15.35
C VAL A 402 -13.66 -15.35 -15.66
N SER A 403 -13.91 -16.32 -14.76
CA SER A 403 -14.84 -17.41 -14.99
C SER A 403 -16.14 -17.29 -14.21
N ALA A 404 -16.16 -16.56 -13.09
CA ALA A 404 -17.36 -16.33 -12.27
C ALA A 404 -17.16 -15.09 -11.38
N VAL A 405 -18.27 -14.50 -10.92
CA VAL A 405 -18.26 -13.24 -10.15
C VAL A 405 -17.56 -13.36 -8.78
N ASP A 406 -17.45 -14.55 -8.23
CA ASP A 406 -16.82 -14.84 -6.92
C ASP A 406 -15.40 -15.41 -7.02
N LYS A 407 -14.79 -15.36 -8.22
CA LYS A 407 -13.41 -15.83 -8.43
C LYS A 407 -12.42 -14.70 -8.40
N PHE A 408 -11.33 -14.93 -7.66
CA PHE A 408 -10.16 -14.06 -7.62
C PHE A 408 -9.20 -14.40 -8.78
N GLU A 409 -9.63 -14.13 -10.01
CA GLU A 409 -8.90 -14.39 -11.26
C GLU A 409 -8.61 -13.06 -11.96
N GLY A 410 -9.02 -12.93 -13.22
CA GLY A 410 -9.03 -11.65 -13.92
C GLY A 410 -10.09 -10.68 -13.37
N LYS A 411 -9.93 -9.40 -13.74
CA LYS A 411 -10.86 -8.31 -13.34
C LYS A 411 -11.25 -7.52 -14.57
N SER A 412 -11.70 -8.21 -15.61
CA SER A 412 -12.03 -7.64 -16.93
C SER A 412 -13.47 -7.11 -17.00
N TRP A 413 -13.86 -6.31 -15.99
CA TRP A 413 -15.24 -5.85 -15.83
C TRP A 413 -15.72 -5.02 -17.01
N GLY A 414 -16.84 -5.44 -17.62
CA GLY A 414 -17.44 -4.84 -18.80
C GLY A 414 -16.76 -5.19 -20.14
N VAL A 415 -15.68 -5.97 -20.12
CA VAL A 415 -14.94 -6.44 -21.30
C VAL A 415 -14.64 -7.95 -21.25
N GLU A 416 -15.43 -8.71 -20.49
CA GLU A 416 -15.24 -10.14 -20.23
C GLU A 416 -15.23 -10.98 -21.52
N THR A 417 -15.98 -10.55 -22.55
CA THR A 417 -16.11 -11.26 -23.82
C THR A 417 -14.98 -11.00 -24.81
N MET A 418 -14.08 -10.02 -24.54
CA MET A 418 -12.92 -9.71 -25.37
C MET A 418 -11.80 -10.71 -25.09
N THR A 419 -10.89 -10.91 -26.07
CA THR A 419 -9.63 -11.59 -25.85
C THR A 419 -8.66 -10.75 -25.05
N GLU A 420 -7.62 -11.36 -24.51
CA GLU A 420 -6.61 -10.64 -23.73
C GLU A 420 -5.90 -9.55 -24.57
N GLY A 421 -5.60 -9.83 -25.83
CA GLY A 421 -5.04 -8.85 -26.78
C GLY A 421 -5.98 -7.67 -27.05
N GLU A 422 -7.28 -7.93 -27.23
CA GLU A 422 -8.31 -6.87 -27.41
C GLU A 422 -8.44 -6.00 -26.16
N ARG A 423 -8.38 -6.58 -24.96
CA ARG A 423 -8.39 -5.82 -23.69
C ARG A 423 -7.16 -4.92 -23.57
N HIS A 424 -5.97 -5.42 -23.92
CA HIS A 424 -4.76 -4.60 -23.97
C HIS A 424 -4.90 -3.44 -24.97
N TYR A 425 -5.42 -3.70 -26.17
CA TYR A 425 -5.66 -2.67 -27.17
C TYR A 425 -6.63 -1.60 -26.68
N LYS A 426 -7.77 -2.02 -26.08
CA LYS A 426 -8.75 -1.10 -25.50
C LYS A 426 -8.14 -0.23 -24.39
N ALA A 427 -7.36 -0.81 -23.46
CA ALA A 427 -6.69 -0.06 -22.40
C ALA A 427 -5.64 0.92 -22.95
N ILE A 428 -4.83 0.53 -23.94
CA ILE A 428 -3.84 1.40 -24.59
C ILE A 428 -4.52 2.59 -25.26
N THR A 429 -5.63 2.35 -25.98
CA THR A 429 -6.38 3.42 -26.66
C THR A 429 -7.19 4.28 -25.69
N ALA A 430 -7.51 3.77 -24.50
CA ALA A 430 -8.08 4.55 -23.41
C ALA A 430 -7.05 5.47 -22.72
N GLY A 431 -5.74 5.25 -22.89
CA GLY A 431 -4.69 6.11 -22.33
C GLY A 431 -3.72 5.44 -21.37
N VAL A 432 -3.85 4.12 -21.12
CA VAL A 432 -2.97 3.34 -20.22
C VAL A 432 -1.57 3.25 -20.79
N ASP A 433 -0.55 3.43 -19.94
CA ASP A 433 0.86 3.32 -20.27
C ASP A 433 1.49 2.00 -19.78
N GLN A 434 0.90 1.35 -18.75
CA GLN A 434 1.51 0.21 -18.08
C GLN A 434 0.45 -0.77 -17.56
N PHE A 435 0.79 -2.07 -17.55
CA PHE A 435 -0.11 -3.17 -17.19
C PHE A 435 0.34 -3.88 -15.91
N GLY A 436 -0.41 -3.70 -14.82
CA GLY A 436 -0.16 -4.35 -13.54
C GLY A 436 -0.45 -5.86 -13.55
N GLY A 437 0.47 -6.63 -12.96
CA GLY A 437 0.32 -8.08 -12.82
C GLY A 437 0.55 -8.89 -14.09
N ASN A 438 1.21 -8.32 -15.10
CA ASN A 438 1.52 -8.96 -16.38
C ASN A 438 3.02 -9.23 -16.53
N ASN A 439 3.37 -10.49 -16.80
CA ASN A 439 4.76 -10.91 -17.05
C ASN A 439 5.06 -11.18 -18.53
N ALA A 440 4.04 -11.25 -19.39
CA ALA A 440 4.18 -11.66 -20.80
C ALA A 440 3.89 -10.49 -21.76
N MET A 441 4.82 -10.21 -22.70
CA MET A 441 4.64 -9.15 -23.69
C MET A 441 3.75 -9.54 -24.88
N GLY A 442 3.48 -10.84 -25.09
CA GLY A 442 2.70 -11.32 -26.23
C GLY A 442 1.40 -10.58 -26.48
N PRO A 443 0.49 -10.46 -25.47
CA PRO A 443 -0.77 -9.73 -25.62
C PRO A 443 -0.61 -8.22 -25.92
N VAL A 444 0.46 -7.58 -25.43
CA VAL A 444 0.79 -6.18 -25.74
C VAL A 444 1.19 -6.03 -27.21
N LEU A 445 1.97 -6.98 -27.74
CA LEU A 445 2.35 -7.02 -29.17
C LEU A 445 1.15 -7.32 -30.07
N GLU A 446 0.19 -8.13 -29.63
CA GLU A 446 -1.09 -8.34 -30.33
C GLU A 446 -1.89 -7.03 -30.40
N ALA A 447 -1.99 -6.32 -29.27
CA ALA A 447 -2.62 -5.02 -29.21
C ALA A 447 -1.98 -3.99 -30.17
N TYR A 448 -0.64 -3.99 -30.28
CA TYR A 448 0.07 -3.17 -31.26
C TYR A 448 -0.36 -3.47 -32.68
N LYS A 449 -0.41 -4.76 -33.07
CA LYS A 449 -0.85 -5.17 -34.42
C LYS A 449 -2.28 -4.76 -34.73
N MET A 450 -3.19 -4.85 -33.76
CA MET A 450 -4.57 -4.35 -33.87
C MET A 450 -4.57 -2.85 -34.09
N GLY A 451 -3.78 -2.10 -33.32
CA GLY A 451 -3.64 -0.66 -33.45
C GLY A 451 -3.06 -0.22 -34.79
N VAL A 452 -2.09 -0.94 -35.32
CA VAL A 452 -1.55 -0.69 -36.68
C VAL A 452 -2.63 -0.89 -37.74
N ALA A 453 -3.48 -1.88 -37.61
CA ALA A 453 -4.57 -2.14 -38.55
C ALA A 453 -5.66 -1.05 -38.48
N ASP A 454 -5.89 -0.46 -37.32
CA ASP A 454 -6.95 0.55 -37.09
C ASP A 454 -6.45 1.99 -37.30
N LEU A 455 -5.28 2.36 -36.76
CA LEU A 455 -4.77 3.72 -36.68
C LEU A 455 -3.57 3.98 -37.61
N GLY A 456 -2.94 2.92 -38.14
CA GLY A 456 -1.70 3.01 -38.90
C GLY A 456 -0.45 2.90 -38.02
N GLU A 457 0.67 2.44 -38.65
CA GLU A 457 1.92 2.10 -37.96
C GLU A 457 2.56 3.33 -37.26
N GLU A 458 2.59 4.47 -37.95
CA GLU A 458 3.20 5.71 -37.39
C GLU A 458 2.48 6.17 -36.12
N ALA A 459 1.15 6.19 -36.13
CA ALA A 459 0.35 6.61 -34.99
C ALA A 459 0.51 5.62 -33.81
N MET A 460 0.54 4.31 -34.09
CA MET A 460 0.66 3.30 -33.04
C MET A 460 2.07 3.26 -32.46
N ARG A 461 3.11 3.41 -33.30
CA ARG A 461 4.49 3.56 -32.83
C ARG A 461 4.65 4.79 -31.92
N ALA A 462 4.13 5.94 -32.34
CA ALA A 462 4.15 7.16 -31.54
C ALA A 462 3.42 6.99 -30.19
N ARG A 463 2.31 6.24 -30.17
CA ARG A 463 1.58 5.95 -28.93
C ARG A 463 2.42 5.10 -27.97
N PHE A 464 3.13 4.10 -28.46
CA PHE A 464 4.02 3.25 -27.67
C PHE A 464 5.23 4.05 -27.15
N GLU A 465 5.86 4.85 -28.00
CA GLU A 465 6.98 5.72 -27.59
C GLU A 465 6.55 6.73 -26.52
N ALA A 466 5.34 7.27 -26.60
CA ALA A 466 4.84 8.17 -25.56
C ALA A 466 4.70 7.48 -24.19
N SER A 467 4.29 6.20 -24.15
CA SER A 467 4.30 5.40 -22.92
C SER A 467 5.73 5.14 -22.43
N ALA A 468 6.64 4.74 -23.35
CA ALA A 468 8.03 4.50 -23.00
C ALA A 468 8.69 5.75 -22.39
N VAL A 469 8.48 6.93 -22.95
CA VAL A 469 9.02 8.21 -22.43
C VAL A 469 8.54 8.47 -21.00
N ARG A 470 7.25 8.25 -20.67
CA ARG A 470 6.73 8.43 -19.32
C ARG A 470 7.35 7.44 -18.33
N LEU A 471 7.42 6.18 -18.70
CA LEU A 471 8.00 5.12 -17.88
C LEU A 471 9.49 5.34 -17.63
N LEU A 472 10.26 5.65 -18.68
CA LEU A 472 11.68 5.96 -18.58
C LEU A 472 11.95 7.22 -17.74
N THR A 473 11.10 8.25 -17.87
CA THR A 473 11.18 9.46 -17.05
C THR A 473 11.19 9.12 -15.56
N ASN A 474 10.34 8.20 -15.12
CA ASN A 474 10.28 7.76 -13.73
C ASN A 474 11.54 7.01 -13.28
N ILE A 475 12.18 6.25 -14.18
CA ILE A 475 13.44 5.53 -13.91
C ILE A 475 14.62 6.50 -13.84
N PHE A 476 14.69 7.48 -14.76
CA PHE A 476 15.75 8.50 -14.78
C PHE A 476 15.72 9.41 -13.56
N ARG A 477 14.54 9.94 -13.21
CA ARG A 477 14.42 10.96 -12.16
C ARG A 477 14.79 10.46 -10.75
N VAL A 478 14.71 9.15 -10.52
CA VAL A 478 15.13 8.52 -9.25
C VAL A 478 16.57 8.01 -9.28
N GLY A 479 17.35 8.35 -10.33
CA GLY A 479 18.79 8.09 -10.44
C GLY A 479 19.20 6.63 -10.69
N LEU A 480 18.29 5.76 -11.13
CA LEU A 480 18.61 4.35 -11.37
C LEU A 480 19.57 4.15 -12.56
N PHE A 481 19.54 5.01 -13.57
CA PHE A 481 20.51 4.98 -14.68
C PHE A 481 21.91 5.36 -14.24
N GLU A 482 22.05 6.26 -13.26
CA GLU A 482 23.33 6.66 -12.71
C GLU A 482 23.90 5.59 -11.81
N ASN A 483 23.23 5.30 -10.70
CA ASN A 483 23.69 4.29 -9.75
C ASN A 483 22.51 3.49 -9.13
N PRO A 484 22.20 2.29 -9.65
CA PRO A 484 21.14 1.45 -9.10
C PRO A 484 21.64 0.51 -7.98
N TYR A 485 22.92 0.51 -7.64
CA TYR A 485 23.53 -0.41 -6.69
C TYR A 485 23.48 0.11 -5.25
N LEU A 486 23.34 -0.81 -4.32
CA LEU A 486 23.25 -0.55 -2.89
C LEU A 486 24.46 -1.11 -2.13
N ASP A 487 24.86 -0.41 -1.08
CA ASP A 487 25.76 -0.96 -0.05
C ASP A 487 24.93 -1.75 0.96
N VAL A 488 25.15 -3.08 1.00
CA VAL A 488 24.40 -4.00 1.87
C VAL A 488 24.58 -3.67 3.36
N GLU A 489 25.77 -3.22 3.76
CA GLU A 489 26.03 -2.85 5.15
C GLU A 489 25.35 -1.51 5.52
N GLU A 490 25.31 -0.55 4.61
CA GLU A 490 24.56 0.69 4.80
C GLU A 490 23.06 0.41 4.93
N THR A 491 22.50 -0.45 4.08
CA THR A 491 21.08 -0.88 4.16
C THR A 491 20.72 -1.34 5.58
N LYS A 492 21.54 -2.16 6.21
CA LYS A 492 21.28 -2.66 7.57
C LYS A 492 21.29 -1.55 8.64
N THR A 493 21.93 -0.43 8.38
CA THR A 493 21.97 0.71 9.30
C THR A 493 20.85 1.71 9.06
N VAL A 494 20.30 1.77 7.87
CA VAL A 494 19.22 2.69 7.50
C VAL A 494 17.85 2.10 7.86
N VAL A 495 17.59 0.85 7.41
CA VAL A 495 16.28 0.23 7.58
C VAL A 495 16.00 -0.10 9.04
N GLY A 496 14.89 0.38 9.57
CA GLY A 496 14.46 0.15 10.96
C GLY A 496 15.39 0.74 12.00
N ASN A 497 16.15 1.79 11.68
CA ASN A 497 17.02 2.42 12.67
C ASN A 497 16.23 3.04 13.83
N GLY A 498 16.91 3.27 14.97
CA GLY A 498 16.26 3.72 16.20
C GLY A 498 15.54 5.06 16.11
N GLU A 499 15.97 5.97 15.23
CA GLU A 499 15.30 7.25 14.99
C GLU A 499 13.96 7.03 14.23
N PHE A 500 13.98 6.22 13.17
CA PHE A 500 12.81 5.91 12.36
C PHE A 500 11.78 5.09 13.15
N MET A 501 12.24 4.10 13.92
CA MET A 501 11.39 3.34 14.86
C MET A 501 10.72 4.25 15.88
N LYS A 502 11.45 5.19 16.47
CA LYS A 502 10.90 6.16 17.43
C LYS A 502 9.89 7.10 16.79
N ALA A 503 10.14 7.55 15.56
CA ALA A 503 9.18 8.40 14.83
C ALA A 503 7.87 7.66 14.57
N GLY A 504 7.93 6.40 14.12
CA GLY A 504 6.76 5.54 13.93
C GLY A 504 6.01 5.27 15.23
N PHE A 505 6.70 4.98 16.32
CA PHE A 505 6.08 4.79 17.63
C PHE A 505 5.34 6.04 18.13
N ASN A 506 5.95 7.22 17.96
CA ASN A 506 5.29 8.49 18.28
C ASN A 506 4.04 8.72 17.42
N ALA A 507 4.05 8.31 16.15
CA ALA A 507 2.86 8.36 15.29
C ALA A 507 1.78 7.39 15.79
N GLN A 508 2.15 6.20 16.28
CA GLN A 508 1.19 5.26 16.88
C GLN A 508 0.50 5.85 18.12
N LEU A 509 1.23 6.51 19.00
CA LEU A 509 0.64 7.20 20.16
C LEU A 509 -0.37 8.28 19.73
N ARG A 510 -0.10 8.99 18.64
CA ARG A 510 -0.95 10.05 18.09
C ARG A 510 -2.10 9.54 17.21
N SER A 511 -2.23 8.23 17.02
CA SER A 511 -3.28 7.58 16.21
C SER A 511 -4.35 6.87 17.03
N ILE A 512 -4.18 6.79 18.34
CA ILE A 512 -5.15 6.15 19.25
C ILE A 512 -6.23 7.17 19.62
N VAL A 513 -7.47 6.91 19.18
CA VAL A 513 -8.62 7.77 19.49
C VAL A 513 -9.30 7.28 20.75
N MET A 514 -9.47 8.15 21.72
CA MET A 514 -10.31 7.88 22.90
C MET A 514 -11.73 8.37 22.63
N LEU A 515 -12.69 7.44 22.56
CA LEU A 515 -14.11 7.72 22.29
C LEU A 515 -14.91 7.98 23.57
N LYS A 516 -14.60 7.24 24.63
CA LYS A 516 -15.31 7.30 25.90
C LYS A 516 -14.33 7.25 27.06
N ASN A 517 -14.63 8.03 28.14
CA ASN A 517 -13.87 8.01 29.40
C ASN A 517 -14.78 8.36 30.56
N GLN A 518 -15.73 7.47 30.85
CA GLN A 518 -16.75 7.69 31.90
C GLN A 518 -16.10 7.74 33.30
N ASN A 519 -16.51 8.70 34.10
CA ASN A 519 -16.01 8.93 35.44
C ASN A 519 -14.48 9.06 35.53
N LYS A 520 -13.80 9.46 34.44
CA LYS A 520 -12.34 9.53 34.37
C LYS A 520 -11.69 8.20 34.71
N SER A 521 -12.19 7.11 34.13
CA SER A 521 -11.66 5.75 34.29
C SER A 521 -10.23 5.61 33.76
N LEU A 522 -9.83 6.46 32.83
CA LEU A 522 -8.47 6.63 32.35
C LEU A 522 -7.95 8.04 32.74
N PRO A 523 -6.63 8.20 32.98
CA PRO A 523 -5.60 7.18 32.97
C PRO A 523 -5.64 6.25 34.20
N MET A 524 -5.21 5.00 34.03
CA MET A 524 -5.09 4.01 35.09
C MET A 524 -3.70 4.11 35.75
N GLU A 525 -3.69 4.19 37.09
CA GLU A 525 -2.41 4.14 37.84
C GLU A 525 -1.66 2.84 37.56
N THR A 526 -0.35 2.94 37.31
CA THR A 526 0.51 1.78 37.15
C THR A 526 0.45 0.85 38.37
N LYS A 527 0.72 -0.45 38.15
CA LYS A 527 0.68 -1.52 39.18
C LYS A 527 -0.72 -1.88 39.70
N LYS A 528 -1.80 -1.23 39.28
CA LYS A 528 -3.15 -1.74 39.55
C LYS A 528 -3.31 -3.15 38.98
N LYS A 529 -4.17 -3.93 39.61
CA LYS A 529 -4.49 -5.29 39.18
C LYS A 529 -5.41 -5.26 37.97
N VAL A 530 -5.01 -5.92 36.90
CA VAL A 530 -5.79 -6.00 35.65
C VAL A 530 -6.20 -7.43 35.35
N TYR A 531 -7.48 -7.61 35.02
CA TYR A 531 -8.00 -8.81 34.40
C TYR A 531 -8.05 -8.64 32.88
N VAL A 532 -7.38 -9.55 32.15
CA VAL A 532 -7.33 -9.53 30.67
C VAL A 532 -7.94 -10.84 30.18
N PRO A 533 -9.19 -10.86 29.69
CA PRO A 533 -9.80 -12.07 29.19
C PRO A 533 -9.18 -12.49 27.86
N GLN A 534 -9.11 -13.80 27.62
CA GLN A 534 -8.70 -14.34 26.33
C GLN A 534 -9.80 -14.15 25.29
N ARG A 535 -9.40 -13.94 24.04
CA ARG A 535 -10.29 -13.74 22.90
C ARG A 535 -10.39 -15.01 22.05
N TYR A 536 -11.61 -15.39 21.69
CA TYR A 536 -11.86 -16.47 20.73
C TYR A 536 -11.81 -15.93 19.30
N ILE A 537 -11.07 -16.60 18.43
CA ILE A 537 -11.00 -16.34 17.00
C ILE A 537 -11.73 -17.49 16.29
N ALA A 538 -12.82 -17.16 15.61
CA ALA A 538 -13.58 -18.10 14.79
C ALA A 538 -12.78 -18.53 13.54
N PRO A 539 -13.09 -19.69 12.93
CA PRO A 539 -12.54 -20.06 11.64
C PRO A 539 -12.88 -19.01 10.58
N THR A 540 -11.90 -18.62 9.77
CA THR A 540 -12.10 -17.74 8.62
C THR A 540 -11.54 -18.40 7.37
N THR A 541 -12.19 -18.21 6.24
CA THR A 541 -11.69 -18.68 4.94
C THR A 541 -11.12 -17.50 4.19
N ASN A 542 -9.83 -17.58 3.83
CA ASN A 542 -9.19 -16.54 3.07
C ASN A 542 -9.57 -16.59 1.57
N TRP A 543 -9.13 -15.62 0.79
CA TRP A 543 -9.39 -15.50 -0.66
C TRP A 543 -8.92 -16.72 -1.48
N TRP A 544 -8.05 -17.55 -0.90
CA TRP A 544 -7.51 -18.78 -1.50
C TRP A 544 -8.32 -20.02 -1.15
N GLY A 545 -9.42 -19.87 -0.41
CA GLY A 545 -10.21 -21.00 0.10
C GLY A 545 -9.55 -21.78 1.25
N ILE A 546 -8.51 -21.20 1.87
CA ILE A 546 -7.87 -21.83 3.04
C ILE A 546 -8.61 -21.40 4.29
N THR A 547 -9.19 -22.35 4.99
CA THR A 547 -9.89 -22.12 6.26
C THR A 547 -8.93 -22.29 7.43
N THR A 548 -8.91 -21.30 8.32
CA THR A 548 -8.14 -21.32 9.57
C THR A 548 -8.87 -22.15 10.64
N GLU A 549 -8.10 -22.80 11.52
CA GLU A 549 -8.69 -23.45 12.70
C GLU A 549 -9.10 -22.41 13.76
N PRO A 550 -10.17 -22.68 14.53
CA PRO A 550 -10.56 -21.83 15.64
C PRO A 550 -9.48 -21.85 16.73
N LYS A 551 -9.25 -20.71 17.35
CA LYS A 551 -8.26 -20.61 18.43
C LYS A 551 -8.67 -19.58 19.49
N THR A 552 -8.20 -19.78 20.71
CA THR A 552 -8.27 -18.80 21.79
C THR A 552 -6.87 -18.21 21.99
N ILE A 553 -6.78 -16.89 22.06
CA ILE A 553 -5.52 -16.16 22.16
C ILE A 553 -5.59 -15.10 23.26
N ASP A 554 -4.46 -14.69 23.76
CA ASP A 554 -4.34 -13.43 24.50
C ASP A 554 -4.52 -12.28 23.53
N ALA A 555 -5.39 -11.32 23.88
CA ALA A 555 -5.69 -10.19 23.01
C ALA A 555 -4.52 -9.18 22.92
N PHE A 556 -3.62 -9.23 23.91
CA PHE A 556 -2.42 -8.37 24.01
C PHE A 556 -1.18 -9.22 24.36
N ASN A 557 0.00 -8.67 24.11
CA ASN A 557 1.23 -9.23 24.64
C ASN A 557 1.26 -9.06 26.15
N MET A 558 1.08 -10.17 26.88
CA MET A 558 0.98 -10.16 28.34
C MET A 558 2.27 -9.70 29.02
N GLU A 559 3.44 -9.87 28.40
CA GLU A 559 4.70 -9.34 28.93
C GLU A 559 4.74 -7.80 28.87
N VAL A 560 4.14 -7.22 27.84
CA VAL A 560 4.01 -5.75 27.73
C VAL A 560 3.03 -5.25 28.77
N VAL A 561 1.83 -5.88 28.91
CA VAL A 561 0.85 -5.50 29.94
C VAL A 561 1.45 -5.57 31.35
N ALA A 562 2.24 -6.60 31.64
CA ALA A 562 2.88 -6.81 32.97
C ALA A 562 3.88 -5.73 33.35
N LYS A 563 4.43 -4.95 32.41
CA LYS A 563 5.30 -3.81 32.68
C LYS A 563 4.57 -2.62 33.31
N TYR A 564 3.27 -2.51 33.02
CA TYR A 564 2.43 -1.39 33.47
C TYR A 564 1.49 -1.80 34.61
N PHE A 565 0.96 -3.02 34.59
CA PHE A 565 -0.09 -3.49 35.50
C PHE A 565 0.22 -4.87 36.09
N THR A 566 -0.42 -5.19 37.20
CA THR A 566 -0.32 -6.53 37.82
C THR A 566 -1.45 -7.42 37.26
N ILE A 567 -1.11 -8.40 36.43
CA ILE A 567 -2.09 -9.31 35.84
C ILE A 567 -2.65 -10.25 36.88
N VAL A 568 -3.96 -10.45 36.90
CA VAL A 568 -4.68 -11.42 37.73
C VAL A 568 -5.65 -12.23 36.88
N ASP A 569 -5.78 -13.52 37.20
CA ASP A 569 -6.66 -14.43 36.47
C ASP A 569 -8.12 -14.33 36.95
N ASN A 570 -8.35 -13.89 38.18
CA ASN A 570 -9.69 -13.79 38.76
C ASN A 570 -10.18 -12.32 38.66
N PRO A 571 -11.32 -12.06 37.93
CA PRO A 571 -11.89 -10.73 37.84
C PRO A 571 -12.30 -10.12 39.16
N GLU A 572 -12.61 -10.94 40.17
CA GLU A 572 -12.93 -10.46 41.53
C GLU A 572 -11.75 -9.76 42.21
N GLU A 573 -10.52 -10.17 41.89
CA GLU A 573 -9.28 -9.61 42.44
C GLU A 573 -8.76 -8.39 41.66
N ALA A 574 -9.28 -8.17 40.46
CA ALA A 574 -8.84 -7.06 39.60
C ALA A 574 -9.39 -5.72 40.07
N ASP A 575 -8.65 -4.66 39.84
CA ASP A 575 -9.10 -3.27 39.99
C ASP A 575 -9.87 -2.79 38.74
N PHE A 576 -9.51 -3.32 37.57
CA PHE A 576 -10.15 -3.05 36.28
C PHE A 576 -9.95 -4.23 35.33
N ALA A 577 -10.72 -4.26 34.23
CA ALA A 577 -10.49 -5.19 33.12
C ALA A 577 -10.03 -4.44 31.87
N LEU A 578 -9.18 -5.10 31.06
CA LEU A 578 -8.74 -4.64 29.75
C LEU A 578 -9.16 -5.69 28.71
N VAL A 579 -10.07 -5.30 27.82
CA VAL A 579 -10.65 -6.18 26.79
C VAL A 579 -10.21 -5.72 25.41
N GLY A 580 -9.55 -6.59 24.63
CA GLY A 580 -9.16 -6.35 23.25
C GLY A 580 -10.09 -7.05 22.28
N ILE A 581 -10.67 -6.30 21.34
CA ILE A 581 -11.58 -6.77 20.29
C ILE A 581 -11.24 -6.14 18.94
N GLN A 582 -11.95 -6.58 17.90
CA GLN A 582 -11.84 -6.01 16.54
C GLN A 582 -13.20 -5.58 16.02
N SER A 583 -13.22 -4.72 14.98
CA SER A 583 -14.45 -4.38 14.25
C SER A 583 -15.22 -5.65 13.85
N PRO A 584 -16.54 -5.60 13.71
CA PRO A 584 -17.36 -6.71 13.22
C PRO A 584 -16.87 -7.23 11.87
N ASP A 585 -16.72 -8.56 11.76
CA ASP A 585 -16.50 -9.25 10.50
C ASP A 585 -17.84 -9.77 9.96
N GLY A 586 -18.56 -8.86 9.33
CA GLY A 586 -19.94 -9.05 8.86
C GLY A 586 -20.06 -9.50 7.40
N GLY A 587 -19.02 -10.12 6.84
CA GLY A 587 -19.02 -10.69 5.50
C GLY A 587 -18.51 -9.77 4.39
N VAL A 588 -18.64 -10.25 3.14
CA VAL A 588 -18.11 -9.62 1.92
C VAL A 588 -19.19 -9.21 0.91
N GLY A 589 -20.47 -9.38 1.25
CA GLY A 589 -21.59 -9.00 0.38
C GLY A 589 -22.00 -10.05 -0.66
N TYR A 590 -21.37 -11.23 -0.65
CA TYR A 590 -21.71 -12.35 -1.54
C TYR A 590 -21.57 -13.70 -0.83
N ASP A 591 -22.55 -14.58 -1.02
CA ASP A 591 -22.56 -15.95 -0.49
C ASP A 591 -23.01 -16.94 -1.58
N ARG A 592 -22.10 -17.81 -2.01
CA ARG A 592 -22.39 -18.87 -2.96
C ARG A 592 -23.49 -19.83 -2.47
N ALA A 593 -23.58 -20.05 -1.16
CA ALA A 593 -24.62 -20.90 -0.60
C ALA A 593 -26.04 -20.32 -0.74
N ASP A 594 -26.18 -19.00 -0.78
CA ASP A 594 -27.44 -18.33 -1.13
C ASP A 594 -27.83 -18.61 -2.59
N LEU A 595 -26.87 -18.50 -3.50
CA LEU A 595 -27.07 -18.80 -4.93
C LEU A 595 -27.48 -20.26 -5.13
N GLU A 596 -26.81 -21.21 -4.48
CA GLU A 596 -27.12 -22.65 -4.56
C GLU A 596 -28.53 -23.00 -4.04
N LYS A 597 -29.06 -22.17 -3.15
CA LYS A 597 -30.44 -22.29 -2.60
C LYS A 597 -31.48 -21.57 -3.46
N GLY A 598 -31.09 -20.98 -4.60
CA GLY A 598 -32.00 -20.30 -5.53
C GLY A 598 -32.13 -18.80 -5.29
N GLY A 599 -31.27 -18.21 -4.44
CA GLY A 599 -31.10 -16.76 -4.34
C GLY A 599 -30.24 -16.20 -5.46
N ASN A 600 -29.88 -14.90 -5.39
CA ASN A 600 -28.99 -14.24 -6.35
C ASN A 600 -27.51 -14.18 -5.89
N GLY A 601 -27.19 -14.75 -4.74
CA GLY A 601 -25.83 -14.72 -4.14
C GLY A 601 -25.51 -13.46 -3.34
N TYR A 602 -26.18 -12.34 -3.57
CA TYR A 602 -25.95 -11.08 -2.88
C TYR A 602 -26.58 -11.09 -1.48
N VAL A 603 -25.76 -10.77 -0.48
CA VAL A 603 -26.11 -10.72 0.95
C VAL A 603 -25.61 -9.40 1.56
N PRO A 604 -26.16 -8.92 2.68
CA PRO A 604 -25.67 -7.71 3.31
C PRO A 604 -24.26 -7.86 3.86
N ILE A 605 -23.54 -6.73 3.99
CA ILE A 605 -22.34 -6.60 4.82
C ILE A 605 -22.75 -5.91 6.12
N ASN A 606 -22.42 -6.54 7.27
CA ASN A 606 -22.85 -6.09 8.58
C ASN A 606 -21.74 -5.33 9.33
N LEU A 607 -22.10 -4.24 10.00
CA LEU A 607 -21.21 -3.43 10.83
C LEU A 607 -21.51 -3.54 12.33
N GLN A 608 -22.41 -4.46 12.73
CA GLN A 608 -22.71 -4.78 14.13
C GLN A 608 -22.29 -6.23 14.46
N TYR A 609 -22.15 -6.56 15.74
CA TYR A 609 -21.73 -7.90 16.16
C TYR A 609 -22.86 -8.93 16.15
N SER A 610 -24.10 -8.52 16.41
CA SER A 610 -25.27 -9.39 16.30
C SER A 610 -25.66 -9.63 14.84
N ASP A 611 -26.48 -10.68 14.63
CA ASP A 611 -27.05 -10.99 13.33
C ASP A 611 -27.80 -9.79 12.75
N TYR A 612 -27.74 -9.62 11.45
CA TYR A 612 -28.42 -8.54 10.75
C TYR A 612 -29.30 -9.05 9.61
N THR A 613 -30.52 -8.52 9.51
CA THR A 613 -31.41 -8.71 8.38
C THR A 613 -31.68 -7.37 7.72
N ALA A 614 -31.42 -7.31 6.41
CA ALA A 614 -31.43 -6.06 5.63
C ALA A 614 -32.86 -5.69 5.15
N ASP A 615 -33.81 -5.53 6.05
CA ASP A 615 -35.22 -5.23 5.72
C ASP A 615 -35.40 -3.87 5.06
N THR A 616 -34.51 -2.91 5.32
CA THR A 616 -34.55 -1.54 4.82
C THR A 616 -33.64 -1.32 3.60
N ALA A 617 -32.91 -2.33 3.16
CA ALA A 617 -32.09 -2.22 1.95
C ALA A 617 -32.94 -1.92 0.71
N ARG A 618 -32.31 -1.37 -0.32
CA ARG A 618 -32.94 -1.04 -1.60
C ARG A 618 -33.55 -2.28 -2.27
N GLU A 619 -34.76 -2.17 -2.81
CA GLU A 619 -35.43 -3.25 -3.54
C GLU A 619 -34.75 -3.56 -4.87
N THR A 620 -34.16 -2.55 -5.48
CA THR A 620 -33.41 -2.64 -6.73
C THR A 620 -32.01 -2.07 -6.51
N SER A 621 -31.00 -2.81 -6.94
CA SER A 621 -29.62 -2.32 -6.97
C SER A 621 -29.49 -1.10 -7.90
N LEU A 622 -28.52 -0.23 -7.62
CA LEU A 622 -28.24 0.96 -8.46
C LEU A 622 -27.60 0.56 -9.77
N ALA A 623 -26.68 -0.40 -9.70
CA ALA A 623 -25.97 -0.93 -10.86
C ALA A 623 -26.11 -2.45 -10.95
N GLY A 624 -25.77 -3.01 -12.11
CA GLY A 624 -25.82 -4.46 -12.32
C GLY A 624 -25.74 -4.84 -13.78
N GLY A 625 -25.78 -6.15 -14.00
CA GLY A 625 -25.60 -6.76 -15.31
C GLY A 625 -24.15 -7.09 -15.62
N SER A 626 -23.88 -8.35 -15.79
CA SER A 626 -22.57 -8.88 -16.18
C SER A 626 -22.80 -10.08 -17.10
N PRO A 627 -21.97 -10.33 -18.11
CA PRO A 627 -22.05 -11.56 -18.90
C PRO A 627 -21.89 -12.85 -18.07
N LEU A 628 -21.42 -12.74 -16.83
CA LEU A 628 -21.24 -13.85 -15.89
C LEU A 628 -22.50 -14.11 -15.03
N GLU A 629 -23.55 -13.30 -15.18
CA GLU A 629 -24.83 -13.40 -14.45
C GLU A 629 -26.00 -13.32 -15.44
N ASP A 630 -27.10 -13.99 -15.13
CA ASP A 630 -28.33 -13.99 -15.95
C ASP A 630 -29.41 -13.01 -15.43
N PHE A 631 -29.03 -12.11 -14.52
CA PHE A 631 -29.88 -11.09 -13.92
C PHE A 631 -29.12 -9.77 -13.76
N THR A 632 -29.86 -8.68 -13.47
CA THR A 632 -29.29 -7.34 -13.26
C THR A 632 -29.52 -6.82 -11.83
N ASN A 633 -30.56 -7.28 -11.12
CA ASN A 633 -30.87 -6.81 -9.77
C ASN A 633 -30.01 -7.55 -8.72
N ARG A 634 -29.07 -6.84 -8.14
CA ARG A 634 -28.13 -7.31 -7.11
C ARG A 634 -28.60 -6.97 -5.68
N SER A 635 -29.89 -6.68 -5.49
CA SER A 635 -30.46 -6.40 -4.17
C SER A 635 -30.33 -7.59 -3.22
N TYR A 636 -30.02 -7.28 -1.97
CA TYR A 636 -29.98 -8.20 -0.84
C TYR A 636 -31.08 -7.91 0.19
N LYS A 637 -32.12 -7.14 -0.17
CA LYS A 637 -33.22 -6.79 0.72
C LYS A 637 -33.89 -8.04 1.33
N GLY A 638 -34.08 -8.00 2.65
CA GLY A 638 -34.69 -9.08 3.42
C GLY A 638 -33.80 -10.29 3.68
N LYS A 639 -32.53 -10.27 3.23
CA LYS A 639 -31.55 -11.32 3.51
C LYS A 639 -30.81 -11.04 4.81
N SER A 640 -30.31 -12.11 5.42
CA SER A 640 -29.62 -12.05 6.71
C SER A 640 -28.16 -12.47 6.58
N VAL A 641 -27.33 -11.94 7.48
CA VAL A 641 -25.94 -12.33 7.67
C VAL A 641 -25.60 -12.45 9.15
N THR A 642 -24.76 -13.43 9.48
CA THR A 642 -24.19 -13.64 10.83
C THR A 642 -22.77 -13.10 10.84
N THR A 643 -22.46 -12.27 11.84
CA THR A 643 -21.11 -11.75 12.06
C THR A 643 -20.20 -12.83 12.63
N ILE A 644 -19.03 -13.04 12.01
CA ILE A 644 -18.11 -14.13 12.35
C ILE A 644 -17.57 -13.98 13.78
N ASN A 645 -17.24 -12.76 14.20
CA ASN A 645 -16.68 -12.45 15.52
C ASN A 645 -17.69 -11.87 16.51
N THR A 646 -18.94 -12.33 16.47
CA THR A 646 -19.98 -11.97 17.48
C THR A 646 -19.53 -12.24 18.93
N THR A 647 -18.61 -13.19 19.13
CA THR A 647 -17.99 -13.48 20.42
C THR A 647 -17.20 -12.32 21.02
N ASP A 648 -16.77 -11.32 20.22
CA ASP A 648 -16.11 -10.11 20.71
C ASP A 648 -17.09 -9.25 21.55
N MET A 649 -18.32 -9.06 21.07
CA MET A 649 -19.38 -8.41 21.84
C MET A 649 -19.70 -9.19 23.13
N GLN A 650 -19.83 -10.51 23.03
CA GLN A 650 -20.08 -11.37 24.20
C GLN A 650 -18.94 -11.21 25.21
N LEU A 651 -17.67 -11.19 24.75
CA LEU A 651 -16.52 -11.03 25.63
C LEU A 651 -16.58 -9.72 26.43
N VAL A 652 -16.94 -8.60 25.81
CA VAL A 652 -17.11 -7.30 26.48
C VAL A 652 -18.24 -7.37 27.54
N ASN A 653 -19.42 -7.86 27.15
CA ASN A 653 -20.59 -7.90 28.00
C ASN A 653 -20.41 -8.87 29.18
N ASP A 654 -19.85 -10.06 28.97
CA ASP A 654 -19.53 -11.03 29.99
C ASP A 654 -18.47 -10.52 30.95
N THR A 655 -17.47 -9.82 30.45
CA THR A 655 -16.44 -9.18 31.28
C THR A 655 -17.06 -8.12 32.19
N LYS A 656 -17.93 -7.26 31.65
CA LYS A 656 -18.66 -6.27 32.46
C LYS A 656 -19.52 -6.95 33.56
N ALA A 657 -20.21 -8.02 33.22
CA ALA A 657 -21.01 -8.76 34.19
C ALA A 657 -20.16 -9.35 35.33
N LYS A 658 -18.96 -9.86 35.03
CA LYS A 658 -18.00 -10.36 36.02
C LYS A 658 -17.36 -9.26 36.87
N MET A 659 -17.09 -8.12 36.28
CA MET A 659 -16.43 -6.98 36.92
C MET A 659 -17.38 -6.15 37.82
N GLY A 660 -18.70 -6.24 37.62
CA GLY A 660 -19.68 -5.44 38.35
C GLY A 660 -19.47 -3.95 38.14
N ASP A 661 -19.26 -3.18 39.23
CA ASP A 661 -19.06 -1.73 39.18
C ASP A 661 -17.63 -1.29 38.80
N LYS A 662 -16.70 -2.26 38.74
CA LYS A 662 -15.30 -1.97 38.38
C LYS A 662 -15.17 -1.56 36.89
N PRO A 663 -14.21 -0.70 36.58
CA PRO A 663 -14.00 -0.24 35.20
C PRO A 663 -13.68 -1.39 34.23
N VAL A 664 -14.28 -1.31 33.04
CA VAL A 664 -13.92 -2.14 31.88
C VAL A 664 -13.43 -1.23 30.79
N ILE A 665 -12.17 -1.37 30.42
CA ILE A 665 -11.51 -0.62 29.34
C ILE A 665 -11.55 -1.49 28.09
N VAL A 666 -12.14 -0.97 27.01
CA VAL A 666 -12.26 -1.70 25.75
C VAL A 666 -11.32 -1.06 24.72
N SER A 667 -10.42 -1.86 24.15
CA SER A 667 -9.59 -1.49 23.01
C SER A 667 -10.12 -2.17 21.76
N VAL A 668 -10.48 -1.38 20.74
CA VAL A 668 -11.00 -1.90 19.47
C VAL A 668 -9.99 -1.65 18.36
N LYS A 669 -9.50 -2.72 17.73
CA LYS A 669 -8.76 -2.59 16.46
C LYS A 669 -9.77 -2.40 15.33
N VAL A 670 -9.75 -1.23 14.72
CA VAL A 670 -10.73 -0.82 13.70
C VAL A 670 -10.14 -0.95 12.31
N ALA A 671 -10.82 -1.73 11.45
CA ALA A 671 -10.56 -1.80 10.01
C ALA A 671 -11.61 -0.98 9.21
N LYS A 672 -12.81 -0.80 9.77
CA LYS A 672 -13.91 -0.02 9.19
C LYS A 672 -14.87 0.45 10.30
N PRO A 673 -15.75 1.43 10.03
CA PRO A 673 -16.74 1.89 11.01
C PRO A 673 -17.56 0.74 11.61
N LEU A 674 -18.05 0.91 12.83
CA LEU A 674 -18.85 -0.10 13.51
C LEU A 674 -19.96 0.52 14.35
N VAL A 675 -21.01 -0.27 14.62
CA VAL A 675 -22.12 0.09 15.50
C VAL A 675 -21.71 -0.14 16.95
N PHE A 676 -21.67 0.92 17.76
CA PHE A 676 -21.20 0.88 19.15
C PHE A 676 -22.27 0.50 20.17
N SER A 677 -23.58 0.59 19.83
CA SER A 677 -24.69 0.40 20.77
C SER A 677 -24.66 -0.95 21.50
N GLU A 678 -24.01 -1.96 20.92
CA GLU A 678 -23.95 -3.34 21.46
C GLU A 678 -22.89 -3.52 22.56
N ILE A 679 -21.89 -2.63 22.63
CA ILE A 679 -20.74 -2.75 23.55
C ILE A 679 -20.52 -1.50 24.42
N GLU A 680 -21.00 -0.33 23.99
CA GLU A 680 -20.73 0.95 24.64
C GLU A 680 -21.19 0.98 26.10
N GLY A 681 -22.40 0.48 26.38
CA GLY A 681 -22.96 0.44 27.74
C GLY A 681 -22.17 -0.43 28.72
N SER A 682 -21.37 -1.38 28.24
CA SER A 682 -20.52 -2.27 29.04
C SER A 682 -19.11 -1.72 29.27
N ALA A 683 -18.70 -0.66 28.54
CA ALA A 683 -17.38 -0.06 28.61
C ALA A 683 -17.35 1.20 29.47
N SER A 684 -16.40 1.30 30.38
CA SER A 684 -16.11 2.53 31.14
C SER A 684 -15.23 3.49 30.36
N ALA A 685 -14.34 2.96 29.51
CA ALA A 685 -13.58 3.72 28.52
C ALA A 685 -13.44 2.90 27.24
N ILE A 686 -13.40 3.60 26.10
CA ILE A 686 -13.23 3.00 24.77
C ILE A 686 -12.08 3.71 24.07
N LEU A 687 -11.08 2.92 23.66
CA LEU A 687 -9.99 3.31 22.79
C LEU A 687 -10.12 2.58 21.47
N ILE A 688 -9.95 3.29 20.36
CA ILE A 688 -9.86 2.67 19.04
C ILE A 688 -8.50 2.95 18.41
N HIS A 689 -8.03 2.02 17.56
CA HIS A 689 -6.77 2.19 16.82
C HIS A 689 -6.79 1.44 15.49
N MET A 690 -6.02 1.93 14.52
CA MET A 690 -5.88 1.37 13.17
C MET A 690 -4.49 0.72 13.00
N GLY A 691 -4.16 -0.19 13.92
CA GLY A 691 -2.87 -0.87 13.98
C GLY A 691 -1.83 -0.09 14.78
N VAL A 692 -1.58 -0.50 16.03
CA VAL A 692 -0.51 0.03 16.90
C VAL A 692 0.10 -1.12 17.69
N GLN A 693 1.32 -0.94 18.18
CA GLN A 693 1.95 -1.85 19.13
C GLN A 693 1.25 -1.78 20.49
N ASP A 694 1.16 -2.91 21.18
CA ASP A 694 0.51 -2.98 22.49
C ASP A 694 1.11 -2.01 23.50
N GLN A 695 2.41 -1.75 23.40
CA GLN A 695 3.07 -0.76 24.25
C GLN A 695 2.46 0.64 24.09
N ALA A 696 2.10 1.06 22.87
CA ALA A 696 1.50 2.37 22.64
C ALA A 696 0.12 2.48 23.34
N LEU A 697 -0.69 1.39 23.31
CA LEU A 697 -1.93 1.32 24.06
C LEU A 697 -1.69 1.40 25.58
N MET A 698 -0.71 0.67 26.11
CA MET A 698 -0.39 0.70 27.53
C MET A 698 0.11 2.09 27.97
N GLU A 699 0.85 2.81 27.16
CA GLU A 699 1.29 4.18 27.49
C GLU A 699 0.09 5.14 27.56
N ILE A 700 -0.89 5.02 26.67
CA ILE A 700 -2.15 5.80 26.79
C ILE A 700 -2.95 5.36 28.03
N ILE A 701 -3.18 4.07 28.23
CA ILE A 701 -3.98 3.57 29.35
C ILE A 701 -3.39 3.94 30.70
N SER A 702 -2.05 3.92 30.84
CA SER A 702 -1.33 4.28 32.07
C SER A 702 -1.16 5.80 32.27
N GLY A 703 -1.47 6.63 31.26
CA GLY A 703 -1.28 8.07 31.30
C GLY A 703 0.17 8.51 31.04
N ALA A 704 1.05 7.62 30.59
CA ALA A 704 2.40 7.98 30.14
C ALA A 704 2.36 8.84 28.86
N ALA A 705 1.32 8.68 28.06
CA ALA A 705 1.01 9.55 26.92
C ALA A 705 -0.47 9.98 26.97
N GLU A 706 -0.76 11.19 26.49
CA GLU A 706 -2.14 11.71 26.38
C GLU A 706 -2.75 11.35 25.02
N PRO A 707 -4.00 10.83 24.97
CA PRO A 707 -4.71 10.61 23.72
C PRO A 707 -4.97 11.95 23.03
N SER A 708 -4.74 12.02 21.72
CA SER A 708 -4.84 13.26 20.95
C SER A 708 -5.43 13.08 19.54
N ALA A 709 -5.77 11.84 19.17
CA ALA A 709 -6.30 11.52 17.86
C ALA A 709 -7.80 11.85 17.76
N LEU A 710 -8.24 12.04 16.52
CA LEU A 710 -9.63 12.39 16.15
C LEU A 710 -10.16 11.33 15.16
N LEU A 711 -11.46 11.10 15.14
CA LEU A 711 -12.09 10.22 14.16
C LEU A 711 -11.99 10.81 12.74
N PRO A 712 -11.36 10.13 11.80
CA PRO A 712 -11.33 10.56 10.41
C PRO A 712 -12.58 10.12 9.60
N PHE A 713 -13.60 9.59 10.28
CA PHE A 713 -14.87 9.11 9.72
C PHE A 713 -15.95 9.04 10.80
N GLN A 714 -17.22 8.92 10.38
CA GLN A 714 -18.36 8.72 11.29
C GLN A 714 -18.48 7.27 11.75
N MET A 715 -18.86 7.07 13.03
CA MET A 715 -19.35 5.77 13.51
C MET A 715 -20.88 5.75 13.44
N PRO A 716 -21.50 4.82 12.71
CA PRO A 716 -22.95 4.82 12.50
C PRO A 716 -23.73 4.56 13.78
N GLU A 717 -24.92 5.19 13.92
CA GLU A 717 -25.85 4.89 15.02
C GLU A 717 -26.30 3.43 15.00
N ASP A 718 -26.66 2.94 13.83
CA ASP A 718 -27.16 1.59 13.58
C ASP A 718 -27.04 1.21 12.09
N MET A 719 -27.43 0.01 11.73
CA MET A 719 -27.46 -0.45 10.34
C MET A 719 -28.53 0.26 9.48
N LEU A 720 -29.53 0.91 10.08
CA LEU A 720 -30.57 1.64 9.33
C LEU A 720 -29.96 2.87 8.66
N THR A 721 -29.10 3.61 9.39
CA THR A 721 -28.41 4.76 8.79
C THR A 721 -27.39 4.33 7.72
N VAL A 722 -26.75 3.16 7.88
CA VAL A 722 -25.84 2.58 6.90
C VAL A 722 -26.57 2.23 5.58
N GLU A 723 -27.78 1.66 5.67
CA GLU A 723 -28.60 1.35 4.47
C GLU A 723 -29.22 2.60 3.82
N ALA A 724 -29.40 3.67 4.60
CA ALA A 724 -30.02 4.91 4.10
C ALA A 724 -29.02 5.87 3.43
N GLN A 725 -27.71 5.71 3.69
CA GLN A 725 -26.66 6.57 3.17
C GLN A 725 -26.51 6.43 1.64
N PHE A 726 -25.88 7.42 1.02
CA PHE A 726 -25.43 7.36 -0.36
C PHE A 726 -23.94 7.04 -0.41
N GLU A 727 -23.55 6.02 -1.14
CA GLU A 727 -22.19 5.47 -1.19
C GLU A 727 -21.12 6.54 -1.56
N ASP A 728 -21.52 7.59 -2.29
CA ASP A 728 -20.63 8.66 -2.76
C ASP A 728 -20.65 9.95 -1.92
N ILE A 729 -21.46 10.01 -0.86
CA ILE A 729 -21.58 11.22 -0.02
C ILE A 729 -20.84 11.02 1.32
N PRO A 730 -19.81 11.84 1.61
CA PRO A 730 -19.15 11.79 2.91
C PRO A 730 -20.06 12.35 4.02
N ARG A 731 -19.99 11.77 5.21
CA ARG A 731 -20.66 12.26 6.43
C ARG A 731 -22.19 12.37 6.32
N ASP A 732 -22.85 11.47 5.61
CA ASP A 732 -24.31 11.47 5.47
C ASP A 732 -25.01 10.40 6.31
N MET A 733 -24.26 9.63 7.10
CA MET A 733 -24.84 8.78 8.13
C MET A 733 -25.21 9.57 9.38
N LYS A 734 -26.18 9.06 10.15
CA LYS A 734 -26.41 9.54 11.51
C LYS A 734 -25.35 8.92 12.44
N PRO A 735 -24.48 9.71 13.08
CA PRO A 735 -23.46 9.17 13.95
C PRO A 735 -24.03 8.70 15.29
N TYR A 736 -23.37 7.70 15.88
CA TYR A 736 -23.72 7.17 17.21
C TYR A 736 -23.51 8.24 18.29
N THR A 737 -24.45 8.34 19.22
CA THR A 737 -24.34 9.19 20.42
C THR A 737 -24.37 8.31 21.68
N ASP A 738 -23.32 8.41 22.50
CA ASP A 738 -23.19 7.64 23.73
C ASP A 738 -24.10 8.13 24.87
N ALA A 739 -24.12 7.38 25.99
CA ALA A 739 -24.93 7.70 27.15
C ALA A 739 -24.52 9.03 27.84
N ASP A 740 -23.29 9.51 27.64
CA ASP A 740 -22.77 10.77 28.17
C ASP A 740 -23.05 11.96 27.24
N GLY A 741 -23.69 11.72 26.08
CA GLY A 741 -24.07 12.70 25.07
C GLY A 741 -22.97 13.05 24.08
N ASN A 742 -21.89 12.25 24.01
CA ASN A 742 -20.84 12.44 23.02
C ASN A 742 -21.23 11.76 21.70
N THR A 743 -21.08 12.47 20.60
CA THR A 743 -21.39 11.96 19.28
C THR A 743 -20.10 11.53 18.57
N TYR A 744 -20.03 10.25 18.16
CA TYR A 744 -18.86 9.68 17.51
C TYR A 744 -18.84 10.04 16.02
N ASP A 745 -18.77 11.32 15.78
CA ASP A 745 -18.78 11.96 14.46
C ASP A 745 -17.35 12.24 13.96
N PHE A 746 -17.22 12.61 12.70
CA PHE A 746 -15.95 13.09 12.13
C PHE A 746 -15.35 14.21 12.99
N ALA A 747 -14.03 14.16 13.19
CA ALA A 747 -13.24 15.05 14.04
C ALA A 747 -13.61 15.00 15.54
N TYR A 748 -14.23 13.91 16.02
CA TYR A 748 -14.46 13.66 17.44
C TYR A 748 -13.29 12.88 18.05
N GLY A 749 -12.93 13.20 19.27
CA GLY A 749 -11.98 12.49 20.12
C GLY A 749 -11.88 13.15 21.49
N LEU A 750 -11.44 12.41 22.48
CA LEU A 750 -11.22 12.86 23.85
C LEU A 750 -9.73 12.90 24.18
N ASN A 751 -9.35 13.90 25.01
CA ASN A 751 -8.13 13.89 25.80
C ASN A 751 -8.46 13.86 27.29
N TRP A 752 -7.47 14.04 28.18
CA TRP A 752 -7.71 14.02 29.62
C TRP A 752 -8.61 15.16 30.14
N ASN A 753 -8.78 16.23 29.34
CA ASN A 753 -9.61 17.38 29.68
C ASN A 753 -11.04 17.31 29.11
N GLY A 754 -11.34 16.34 28.28
CA GLY A 754 -12.63 16.16 27.61
C GLY A 754 -12.52 16.18 26.09
N VAL A 755 -13.59 16.63 25.41
CA VAL A 755 -13.66 16.68 23.94
C VAL A 755 -12.60 17.63 23.39
N ILE A 756 -11.79 17.12 22.46
CA ILE A 756 -10.75 17.91 21.78
C ILE A 756 -11.43 18.96 20.89
N GLN A 757 -11.05 20.23 21.11
CA GLN A 757 -11.52 21.39 20.35
C GLN A 757 -10.31 22.28 20.07
N ASP A 758 -9.54 21.95 19.07
CA ASP A 758 -8.34 22.68 18.68
C ASP A 758 -8.39 23.12 17.21
N GLU A 759 -7.29 23.69 16.73
CA GLU A 759 -7.17 24.20 15.35
C GLU A 759 -7.40 23.11 14.30
N ARG A 760 -7.06 21.86 14.59
CA ARG A 760 -7.27 20.71 13.68
C ARG A 760 -8.76 20.46 13.44
N VAL A 761 -9.57 20.49 14.52
CA VAL A 761 -11.03 20.37 14.42
C VAL A 761 -11.59 21.53 13.60
N THR A 762 -11.09 22.75 13.85
CA THR A 762 -11.59 23.96 13.15
C THR A 762 -11.23 23.93 11.65
N ALA A 763 -10.09 23.33 11.29
CA ALA A 763 -9.63 23.30 9.90
C ALA A 763 -10.49 22.41 8.99
N TYR A 764 -11.08 21.31 9.54
CA TYR A 764 -11.76 20.30 8.72
C TYR A 764 -13.25 20.10 9.07
N LYS A 765 -13.74 20.60 10.19
CA LYS A 765 -15.13 20.49 10.61
C LYS A 765 -15.93 21.73 10.23
#